data_9c20ab4efe8a777ce07f41c64f3adbbf
#
_entry.id   9c20ab4efe8a777ce07f41c64f3adbbf
#
_cell.length_a   1.000
_cell.length_b   1.000
_cell.length_c   1.000
_cell.angle_alpha   90.00
_cell.angle_beta   90.00
_cell.angle_gamma   90.00
#
_symmetry.space_group_name_H-M   'P 1'
#
loop_
_entity.id
_entity.type
_entity.pdbx_description
1 polymer ?
#
loop_
_entity_poly.entity_id
_entity_poly.type
_entity_poly.pdbx_seq_one_letter_code
_entity_poly.pdbx_strand_id
1 'polypeptide(L)'
;MASRVDAPLWRETVKAGALRSGALIVATALFVLTVAMAVALVTYRPGDASLNTAAAGVTGNLLGSPGAWFADLALTLFGPTVALLLPIAPIVALRLWRAQPAGDGWRMLRNAAIGVALMAVTLTCVAPGAVPALPFGWGGAVGSGVVGAFRSGIALIGNPQVTWWGMLALGLMTGIAGAILWGRSLEIDLARFTPSPRLLRRRAREAADDDDVVFEDAHDDEDAPFALARSPAPRAVAQPDNRPAPVISDRTTSPSLAPPKPQQRLDLRDTFVLPSLDLLTPAPANQSSPIDKAGLERNARLLETVLDDFKVQGAITEVRPGPVVTMYELEPAPGTKANRVIALADDIARNMSAISARVATIPGRSVIGIELPNTKREMVSLHELVASQAFEDQTAQLPVILGKNIAGDPVIADLAPMPHLLVAGTTGSGKSVGLNGMILSLLYRLTPDQCRMIMIDPKMLELSMYDDIPHLLSPVVTDPAKAVRALKWAVETMEDRYRQMSSVGVRSLASFNDKVRAARAKGTPLGRRVQTGYGENGQPIYEEEQLDYDVLPQIVVIVDELADLMMTAGKEVEFLIQRLAQKARAAGIHLIMATQRPSVDVITGVIKANLPTRISFHVTSKIDSRTILGEQGAEQLLGRGDMLYMPGGKGIVRVHGPFVSDDEVRAVTDHWRAQGQPDYIESVTEEPAESFALEGAPTGEDTAEDQQYRAAVAIVCGSQKASTSWLQRQLRIGYNSAARLIERMEKEGVVSRPDHVGRREVLRDTDGNPA
;
A
#
# COMPACT_ATOMS: atom_id res chain seq x y z
N MET A 1 -43.23 18.44 -15.17
CA MET A 1 -42.91 17.21 -14.40
C MET A 1 -41.63 17.48 -13.63
N ALA A 2 -41.78 17.79 -12.35
CA ALA A 2 -40.64 18.09 -11.48
C ALA A 2 -40.06 16.77 -10.95
N SER A 3 -38.78 16.49 -11.22
CA SER A 3 -38.06 15.36 -10.70
C SER A 3 -37.86 15.55 -9.19
N ARG A 4 -38.30 14.57 -8.41
CA ARG A 4 -38.02 14.45 -6.98
C ARG A 4 -36.52 14.31 -6.79
N VAL A 5 -35.93 15.28 -6.10
CA VAL A 5 -34.55 15.18 -5.57
C VAL A 5 -34.59 14.34 -4.30
N ASP A 6 -33.89 13.23 -4.30
CA ASP A 6 -33.80 12.33 -3.16
C ASP A 6 -33.11 12.99 -1.98
N ALA A 7 -33.86 13.12 -0.90
CA ALA A 7 -33.31 13.54 0.38
C ALA A 7 -33.12 12.30 1.27
N PRO A 8 -31.87 11.76 1.36
CA PRO A 8 -31.49 11.12 2.62
C PRO A 8 -30.00 11.18 3.04
N LEU A 9 -29.12 11.93 2.41
CA LEU A 9 -27.68 11.93 2.78
C LEU A 9 -27.42 12.43 4.21
N TRP A 10 -28.20 13.36 4.75
CA TRP A 10 -27.99 13.86 6.11
C TRP A 10 -28.38 12.85 7.20
N ARG A 11 -29.42 12.03 6.97
CA ARG A 11 -29.85 10.99 7.93
C ARG A 11 -28.82 9.88 8.07
N GLU A 12 -28.15 9.49 6.98
CA GLU A 12 -27.10 8.47 7.02
C GLU A 12 -25.82 8.99 7.69
N THR A 13 -25.44 10.25 7.44
CA THR A 13 -24.30 10.88 8.12
C THR A 13 -24.54 11.06 9.62
N VAL A 14 -25.74 11.48 10.03
CA VAL A 14 -26.10 11.59 11.45
C VAL A 14 -26.15 10.21 12.11
N LYS A 15 -26.71 9.20 11.44
CA LYS A 15 -26.75 7.82 11.96
C LYS A 15 -25.34 7.21 12.09
N ALA A 16 -24.47 7.43 11.10
CA ALA A 16 -23.07 6.99 11.16
C ALA A 16 -22.29 7.71 12.28
N GLY A 17 -22.50 9.01 12.47
CA GLY A 17 -21.93 9.78 13.56
C GLY A 17 -22.39 9.30 14.94
N ALA A 18 -23.70 9.04 15.11
CA ALA A 18 -24.25 8.51 16.35
C ALA A 18 -23.73 7.10 16.68
N LEU A 19 -23.62 6.22 15.68
CA LEU A 19 -23.03 4.89 15.84
C LEU A 19 -21.55 4.97 16.24
N ARG A 20 -20.79 5.88 15.66
CA ARG A 20 -19.37 6.09 15.99
C ARG A 20 -19.19 6.63 17.41
N SER A 21 -20.02 7.59 17.80
CA SER A 21 -20.01 8.12 19.18
C SER A 21 -20.39 7.05 20.19
N GLY A 22 -21.39 6.22 19.89
CA GLY A 22 -21.76 5.07 20.71
C GLY A 22 -20.62 4.06 20.85
N ALA A 23 -19.93 3.73 19.77
CA ALA A 23 -18.77 2.83 19.79
C ALA A 23 -17.61 3.38 20.64
N LEU A 24 -17.35 4.67 20.60
CA LEU A 24 -16.32 5.32 21.42
C LEU A 24 -16.68 5.30 22.92
N ILE A 25 -17.95 5.53 23.25
CA ILE A 25 -18.44 5.45 24.63
C ILE A 25 -18.27 4.02 25.18
N VAL A 26 -18.66 3.01 24.39
CA VAL A 26 -18.50 1.60 24.75
C VAL A 26 -17.02 1.23 24.91
N ALA A 27 -16.14 1.69 24.00
CA ALA A 27 -14.71 1.45 24.08
C ALA A 27 -14.10 2.04 25.35
N THR A 28 -14.47 3.27 25.69
CA THR A 28 -14.00 3.94 26.91
C THR A 28 -14.51 3.21 28.17
N ALA A 29 -15.78 2.81 28.18
CA ALA A 29 -16.36 2.05 29.31
C ALA A 29 -15.66 0.69 29.49
N LEU A 30 -15.37 -0.04 28.41
CA LEU A 30 -14.62 -1.31 28.48
C LEU A 30 -13.20 -1.12 28.99
N PHE A 31 -12.52 -0.05 28.60
CA PHE A 31 -11.18 0.25 29.08
C PHE A 31 -11.19 0.59 30.57
N VAL A 32 -12.10 1.47 31.03
CA VAL A 32 -12.28 1.82 32.44
C VAL A 32 -12.63 0.59 33.28
N LEU A 33 -13.53 -0.26 32.80
CA LEU A 33 -13.89 -1.52 33.47
C LEU A 33 -12.68 -2.44 33.62
N THR A 34 -11.84 -2.55 32.59
CA THR A 34 -10.62 -3.38 32.66
C THR A 34 -9.64 -2.85 33.71
N VAL A 35 -9.43 -1.53 33.75
CA VAL A 35 -8.57 -0.90 34.76
C VAL A 35 -9.13 -1.15 36.15
N ALA A 36 -10.44 -1.01 36.33
CA ALA A 36 -11.11 -1.31 37.61
C ALA A 36 -10.91 -2.78 37.99
N MET A 37 -11.14 -3.74 37.10
CA MET A 37 -10.90 -5.16 37.37
C MET A 37 -9.44 -5.45 37.72
N ALA A 38 -8.48 -4.85 37.05
CA ALA A 38 -7.06 -5.01 37.34
C ALA A 38 -6.71 -4.45 38.71
N VAL A 39 -7.22 -3.26 39.07
CA VAL A 39 -7.02 -2.66 40.39
C VAL A 39 -7.63 -3.53 41.50
N ALA A 40 -8.84 -4.06 41.27
CA ALA A 40 -9.49 -4.96 42.22
C ALA A 40 -8.64 -6.22 42.53
N LEU A 41 -8.09 -6.84 41.46
CA LEU A 41 -7.25 -8.04 41.57
C LEU A 41 -5.91 -7.76 42.25
N VAL A 42 -5.24 -6.65 41.89
CA VAL A 42 -3.92 -6.28 42.42
C VAL A 42 -4.02 -5.87 43.90
N THR A 43 -5.13 -5.23 44.30
CA THR A 43 -5.36 -4.78 45.67
C THR A 43 -6.18 -5.76 46.52
N TYR A 44 -6.30 -7.01 46.06
CA TYR A 44 -6.99 -8.08 46.81
C TYR A 44 -6.32 -8.36 48.14
N ARG A 45 -7.13 -8.43 49.18
CA ARG A 45 -6.71 -8.85 50.56
C ARG A 45 -7.62 -9.95 51.06
N PRO A 46 -7.07 -11.10 51.48
CA PRO A 46 -7.88 -12.23 51.95
C PRO A 46 -8.74 -11.94 53.19
N GLY A 47 -8.42 -10.87 53.93
CA GLY A 47 -9.15 -10.44 55.15
C GLY A 47 -10.31 -9.47 54.89
N ASP A 48 -10.51 -9.02 53.64
CA ASP A 48 -11.61 -8.11 53.30
C ASP A 48 -12.95 -8.85 53.34
N ALA A 49 -14.00 -8.14 53.71
CA ALA A 49 -15.37 -8.67 53.69
C ALA A 49 -15.77 -9.02 52.23
N SER A 50 -16.01 -10.29 51.97
CA SER A 50 -16.24 -10.84 50.64
C SER A 50 -17.13 -12.08 50.66
N LEU A 51 -17.19 -12.87 49.59
CA LEU A 51 -17.99 -14.09 49.49
C LEU A 51 -17.51 -15.15 50.53
N ASN A 52 -16.20 -15.27 50.72
CA ASN A 52 -15.58 -16.30 51.55
C ASN A 52 -15.18 -15.80 52.94
N THR A 53 -15.22 -14.50 53.20
CA THR A 53 -14.75 -13.90 54.45
C THR A 53 -15.79 -12.94 55.02
N ALA A 54 -16.34 -13.29 56.21
CA ALA A 54 -17.21 -12.41 56.98
C ALA A 54 -16.33 -11.57 57.94
N ALA A 55 -15.96 -10.37 57.49
CA ALA A 55 -15.17 -9.41 58.30
C ALA A 55 -15.99 -8.17 58.63
N ALA A 56 -15.93 -7.70 59.88
CA ALA A 56 -16.49 -6.41 60.27
C ALA A 56 -15.37 -5.38 60.27
N GLY A 57 -15.29 -4.54 59.18
CA GLY A 57 -14.26 -3.52 59.10
C GLY A 57 -14.24 -2.80 57.73
N VAL A 58 -13.36 -1.80 57.62
CA VAL A 58 -13.15 -1.08 56.35
C VAL A 58 -12.38 -1.98 55.40
N THR A 59 -12.93 -2.19 54.18
CA THR A 59 -12.28 -2.99 53.15
C THR A 59 -10.98 -2.35 52.71
N GLY A 60 -9.91 -3.13 52.61
CA GLY A 60 -8.58 -2.68 52.17
C GLY A 60 -8.42 -2.64 50.66
N ASN A 61 -9.39 -3.16 49.88
CA ASN A 61 -9.39 -3.07 48.43
C ASN A 61 -9.65 -1.63 48.00
N LEU A 62 -8.86 -1.11 47.03
CA LEU A 62 -8.99 0.28 46.57
C LEU A 62 -10.35 0.61 45.94
N LEU A 63 -11.07 -0.37 45.42
CA LEU A 63 -12.43 -0.20 44.89
C LEU A 63 -13.52 -0.45 45.94
N GLY A 64 -13.12 -0.55 47.18
CA GLY A 64 -14.04 -0.83 48.30
C GLY A 64 -14.67 -2.22 48.24
N SER A 65 -15.86 -2.36 48.81
CA SER A 65 -16.58 -3.64 48.92
C SER A 65 -16.86 -4.30 47.52
N PRO A 66 -17.30 -3.58 46.49
CA PRO A 66 -17.50 -4.20 45.17
C PRO A 66 -16.21 -4.80 44.56
N GLY A 67 -15.07 -4.12 44.74
CA GLY A 67 -13.76 -4.62 44.28
C GLY A 67 -13.32 -5.85 45.03
N ALA A 68 -13.50 -5.89 46.37
CA ALA A 68 -13.18 -7.04 47.19
C ALA A 68 -14.03 -8.28 46.84
N TRP A 69 -15.33 -8.11 46.64
CA TRP A 69 -16.24 -9.19 46.21
C TRP A 69 -15.90 -9.75 44.83
N PHE A 70 -15.61 -8.87 43.85
CA PHE A 70 -15.20 -9.29 42.50
C PHE A 70 -13.88 -10.07 42.53
N ALA A 71 -12.87 -9.54 43.21
CA ALA A 71 -11.55 -10.17 43.27
C ALA A 71 -11.60 -11.51 43.98
N ASP A 72 -12.33 -11.60 45.13
CA ASP A 72 -12.49 -12.86 45.84
C ASP A 72 -13.21 -13.94 45.03
N LEU A 73 -14.32 -13.59 44.36
CA LEU A 73 -15.04 -14.52 43.47
C LEU A 73 -14.18 -15.00 42.32
N ALA A 74 -13.48 -14.09 41.65
CA ALA A 74 -12.67 -14.38 40.46
C ALA A 74 -11.45 -15.27 40.81
N LEU A 75 -10.76 -14.95 41.91
CA LEU A 75 -9.61 -15.72 42.40
C LEU A 75 -10.04 -17.07 43.00
N THR A 76 -11.21 -17.14 43.66
CA THR A 76 -11.79 -18.38 44.14
C THR A 76 -12.11 -19.34 43.00
N LEU A 77 -12.67 -18.86 41.88
CA LEU A 77 -13.05 -19.72 40.78
C LEU A 77 -11.84 -20.17 39.94
N PHE A 78 -10.98 -19.24 39.53
CA PHE A 78 -9.94 -19.51 38.54
C PHE A 78 -8.50 -19.34 39.07
N GLY A 79 -8.35 -18.88 40.33
CA GLY A 79 -7.03 -18.49 40.83
C GLY A 79 -6.41 -17.33 40.02
N PRO A 80 -5.08 -17.13 40.07
CA PRO A 80 -4.39 -16.06 39.35
C PRO A 80 -4.57 -16.10 37.82
N THR A 81 -4.99 -17.23 37.22
CA THR A 81 -5.23 -17.34 35.77
C THR A 81 -6.36 -16.43 35.31
N VAL A 82 -7.20 -15.92 36.20
CA VAL A 82 -8.23 -14.91 35.87
C VAL A 82 -7.61 -13.64 35.27
N ALA A 83 -6.36 -13.30 35.59
CA ALA A 83 -5.65 -12.16 35.02
C ALA A 83 -5.52 -12.25 33.48
N LEU A 84 -5.58 -13.45 32.90
CA LEU A 84 -5.56 -13.67 31.45
C LEU A 84 -6.85 -13.21 30.75
N LEU A 85 -7.92 -12.88 31.48
CA LEU A 85 -9.12 -12.25 30.92
C LEU A 85 -8.94 -10.74 30.71
N LEU A 86 -8.02 -10.09 31.40
CA LEU A 86 -7.83 -8.63 31.36
C LEU A 86 -7.49 -8.09 29.96
N PRO A 87 -6.68 -8.74 29.09
CA PRO A 87 -6.33 -8.19 27.78
C PRO A 87 -7.48 -8.14 26.77
N ILE A 88 -8.57 -8.88 26.98
CA ILE A 88 -9.64 -9.05 25.98
C ILE A 88 -10.42 -7.75 25.77
N ALA A 89 -10.89 -7.14 26.86
CA ALA A 89 -11.69 -5.93 26.76
C ALA A 89 -10.90 -4.71 26.22
N PRO A 90 -9.63 -4.46 26.57
CA PRO A 90 -8.79 -3.44 25.93
C PRO A 90 -8.56 -3.67 24.44
N ILE A 91 -8.41 -4.93 24.00
CA ILE A 91 -8.25 -5.25 22.57
C ILE A 91 -9.52 -4.88 21.82
N VAL A 92 -10.70 -5.23 22.34
CA VAL A 92 -11.99 -4.84 21.76
C VAL A 92 -12.15 -3.31 21.80
N ALA A 93 -11.81 -2.65 22.91
CA ALA A 93 -11.85 -1.20 23.04
C ALA A 93 -10.93 -0.52 22.01
N LEU A 94 -9.73 -1.01 21.82
CA LEU A 94 -8.77 -0.47 20.84
C LEU A 94 -9.27 -0.65 19.38
N ARG A 95 -9.92 -1.78 19.07
CA ARG A 95 -10.55 -2.00 17.76
C ARG A 95 -11.68 -1.00 17.50
N LEU A 96 -12.56 -0.80 18.49
CA LEU A 96 -13.64 0.19 18.41
C LEU A 96 -13.11 1.62 18.25
N TRP A 97 -12.05 2.00 18.92
CA TRP A 97 -11.38 3.29 18.75
C TRP A 97 -10.82 3.48 17.35
N ARG A 98 -10.24 2.41 16.77
CA ARG A 98 -9.70 2.41 15.41
C ARG A 98 -10.78 2.23 14.32
N ALA A 99 -12.05 2.27 14.68
CA ALA A 99 -13.18 2.00 13.76
C ALA A 99 -13.09 0.65 13.04
N GLN A 100 -12.46 -0.34 13.69
CA GLN A 100 -12.40 -1.72 13.21
C GLN A 100 -13.59 -2.51 13.77
N PRO A 101 -14.03 -3.60 13.11
CA PRO A 101 -15.10 -4.44 13.63
C PRO A 101 -14.69 -5.04 14.98
N ALA A 102 -15.62 -5.02 15.96
CA ALA A 102 -15.37 -5.52 17.31
C ALA A 102 -15.01 -7.02 17.36
N GLY A 103 -15.26 -7.76 16.29
CA GLY A 103 -15.14 -9.21 16.24
C GLY A 103 -16.40 -9.91 16.79
N ASP A 104 -16.39 -11.26 16.83
CA ASP A 104 -17.47 -12.04 17.45
C ASP A 104 -17.26 -12.10 18.97
N GLY A 105 -17.81 -11.11 19.69
CA GLY A 105 -17.63 -10.97 21.15
C GLY A 105 -18.03 -12.21 21.93
N TRP A 106 -19.03 -12.98 21.46
CA TRP A 106 -19.43 -14.22 22.12
C TRP A 106 -18.38 -15.31 21.97
N ARG A 107 -17.80 -15.48 20.79
CA ARG A 107 -16.71 -16.43 20.54
C ARG A 107 -15.44 -16.07 21.30
N MET A 108 -15.09 -14.77 21.34
CA MET A 108 -13.95 -14.28 22.10
C MET A 108 -14.10 -14.61 23.59
N LEU A 109 -15.25 -14.25 24.18
CA LEU A 109 -15.54 -14.48 25.61
C LEU A 109 -15.58 -15.99 25.94
N ARG A 110 -16.26 -16.79 25.14
CA ARG A 110 -16.32 -18.25 25.33
C ARG A 110 -14.94 -18.90 25.27
N ASN A 111 -14.15 -18.58 24.24
CA ASN A 111 -12.81 -19.15 24.07
C ASN A 111 -11.87 -18.72 25.20
N ALA A 112 -11.99 -17.49 25.65
CA ALA A 112 -11.24 -16.98 26.79
C ALA A 112 -11.62 -17.69 28.10
N ALA A 113 -12.91 -17.82 28.38
CA ALA A 113 -13.38 -18.50 29.60
C ALA A 113 -12.93 -19.97 29.66
N ILE A 114 -13.06 -20.70 28.55
CA ILE A 114 -12.60 -22.10 28.46
C ILE A 114 -11.07 -22.15 28.53
N GLY A 115 -10.35 -21.25 27.85
CA GLY A 115 -8.89 -21.19 27.88
C GLY A 115 -8.35 -20.95 29.29
N VAL A 116 -8.93 -20.01 30.03
CA VAL A 116 -8.55 -19.69 31.40
C VAL A 116 -8.88 -20.85 32.36
N ALA A 117 -10.03 -21.51 32.19
CA ALA A 117 -10.38 -22.69 32.98
C ALA A 117 -9.38 -23.84 32.75
N LEU A 118 -8.97 -24.11 31.54
CA LEU A 118 -7.95 -25.13 31.23
C LEU A 118 -6.58 -24.74 31.80
N MET A 119 -6.19 -23.48 31.73
CA MET A 119 -4.95 -22.99 32.36
C MET A 119 -4.99 -23.09 33.87
N ALA A 120 -6.15 -22.89 34.49
CA ALA A 120 -6.35 -23.11 35.93
C ALA A 120 -6.10 -24.59 36.32
N VAL A 121 -6.55 -25.55 35.52
CA VAL A 121 -6.24 -26.98 35.68
C VAL A 121 -4.73 -27.22 35.57
N THR A 122 -4.10 -26.67 34.56
CA THR A 122 -2.64 -26.77 34.35
C THR A 122 -1.87 -26.26 35.55
N LEU A 123 -2.24 -25.08 36.04
CA LEU A 123 -1.57 -24.47 37.19
C LEU A 123 -1.71 -25.29 38.45
N THR A 124 -2.86 -25.94 38.66
CA THR A 124 -3.04 -26.91 39.77
C THR A 124 -2.20 -28.16 39.63
N CYS A 125 -1.99 -28.66 38.39
CA CYS A 125 -1.12 -29.81 38.14
C CYS A 125 0.36 -29.48 38.42
N VAL A 126 0.81 -28.24 38.06
CA VAL A 126 2.20 -27.82 38.23
C VAL A 126 2.51 -27.41 39.68
N ALA A 127 1.57 -26.75 40.37
CA ALA A 127 1.73 -26.25 41.72
C ALA A 127 0.60 -26.77 42.62
N PRO A 128 0.62 -28.06 42.99
CA PRO A 128 -0.40 -28.67 43.82
C PRO A 128 -0.18 -28.32 45.29
N GLY A 129 -0.44 -27.10 45.71
CA GLY A 129 -0.26 -26.68 47.12
C GLY A 129 -1.31 -25.68 47.57
N ALA A 130 -1.63 -25.72 48.87
CA ALA A 130 -2.45 -24.68 49.48
C ALA A 130 -1.63 -23.39 49.62
N VAL A 131 -2.22 -22.29 49.18
CA VAL A 131 -1.64 -20.94 49.30
C VAL A 131 -2.44 -20.17 50.31
N PRO A 132 -1.83 -19.62 51.38
CA PRO A 132 -2.59 -18.93 52.44
C PRO A 132 -3.45 -17.76 51.95
N ALA A 133 -3.10 -17.17 50.83
CA ALA A 133 -3.83 -16.05 50.22
C ALA A 133 -4.93 -16.47 49.23
N LEU A 134 -5.02 -17.75 48.85
CA LEU A 134 -5.95 -18.24 47.83
C LEU A 134 -6.77 -19.41 48.36
N PRO A 135 -8.10 -19.27 48.52
CA PRO A 135 -8.95 -20.27 49.21
C PRO A 135 -8.87 -21.69 48.60
N PHE A 136 -8.69 -21.82 47.29
CA PHE A 136 -8.62 -23.09 46.55
C PHE A 136 -7.28 -23.32 45.85
N GLY A 137 -6.18 -22.66 46.32
CA GLY A 137 -4.84 -22.78 45.74
C GLY A 137 -4.68 -22.10 44.37
N TRP A 138 -3.59 -22.42 43.68
CA TRP A 138 -3.18 -21.73 42.44
C TRP A 138 -4.16 -21.81 41.26
N GLY A 139 -4.95 -22.88 41.10
CA GLY A 139 -5.91 -23.06 40.02
C GLY A 139 -7.35 -22.77 40.39
N GLY A 140 -7.59 -22.26 41.61
CA GLY A 140 -8.95 -21.99 42.08
C GLY A 140 -9.83 -23.25 42.18
N ALA A 141 -11.12 -23.07 42.42
CA ALA A 141 -12.08 -24.14 42.53
C ALA A 141 -12.23 -25.01 41.27
N VAL A 142 -12.15 -24.37 40.08
CA VAL A 142 -12.23 -25.08 38.80
C VAL A 142 -11.01 -25.98 38.60
N GLY A 143 -9.81 -25.49 38.79
CA GLY A 143 -8.58 -26.28 38.65
C GLY A 143 -8.50 -27.38 39.68
N SER A 144 -8.71 -27.08 40.95
CA SER A 144 -8.64 -28.06 42.05
C SER A 144 -9.74 -29.13 41.96
N GLY A 145 -10.94 -28.77 41.55
CA GLY A 145 -12.06 -29.70 41.32
C GLY A 145 -11.78 -30.74 40.24
N VAL A 146 -11.32 -30.26 39.06
CA VAL A 146 -10.98 -31.12 37.91
C VAL A 146 -9.79 -32.04 38.23
N VAL A 147 -8.72 -31.46 38.80
CA VAL A 147 -7.53 -32.24 39.20
C VAL A 147 -7.85 -33.23 40.30
N GLY A 148 -8.67 -32.85 41.30
CA GLY A 148 -9.13 -33.75 42.36
C GLY A 148 -9.93 -34.93 41.80
N ALA A 149 -10.91 -34.68 40.94
CA ALA A 149 -11.71 -35.74 40.31
C ALA A 149 -10.83 -36.68 39.46
N PHE A 150 -9.92 -36.13 38.64
CA PHE A 150 -9.01 -36.89 37.80
C PHE A 150 -8.04 -37.76 38.64
N ARG A 151 -7.48 -37.18 39.70
CA ARG A 151 -6.60 -37.90 40.66
C ARG A 151 -7.31 -39.03 41.36
N SER A 152 -8.56 -38.81 41.81
CA SER A 152 -9.40 -39.85 42.43
C SER A 152 -9.68 -40.99 41.45
N GLY A 153 -9.95 -40.68 40.17
CA GLY A 153 -10.17 -41.70 39.12
C GLY A 153 -8.92 -42.53 38.85
N ILE A 154 -7.75 -41.91 38.68
CA ILE A 154 -6.48 -42.62 38.43
C ILE A 154 -6.00 -43.40 39.65
N ALA A 155 -6.29 -42.94 40.84
CA ALA A 155 -5.92 -43.65 42.10
C ALA A 155 -6.53 -45.05 42.19
N LEU A 156 -7.64 -45.32 41.48
CA LEU A 156 -8.25 -46.66 41.39
C LEU A 156 -7.30 -47.68 40.73
N ILE A 157 -6.30 -47.24 39.93
CA ILE A 157 -5.31 -48.13 39.27
C ILE A 157 -4.23 -48.58 40.25
N GLY A 158 -4.09 -47.95 41.41
CA GLY A 158 -3.20 -48.36 42.48
C GLY A 158 -1.69 -48.19 42.21
N ASN A 159 -1.26 -47.58 41.12
CA ASN A 159 0.14 -47.40 40.72
C ASN A 159 0.56 -45.92 40.82
N PRO A 160 1.49 -45.53 41.72
CA PRO A 160 1.93 -44.14 41.87
C PRO A 160 2.57 -43.54 40.61
N GLN A 161 3.27 -44.34 39.83
CA GLN A 161 3.91 -43.88 38.58
C GLN A 161 2.86 -43.50 37.55
N VAL A 162 1.79 -44.31 37.41
CA VAL A 162 0.67 -44.01 36.48
C VAL A 162 -0.02 -42.72 36.90
N THR A 163 -0.20 -42.50 38.20
CA THR A 163 -0.78 -41.24 38.72
C THR A 163 0.09 -40.04 38.37
N TRP A 164 1.41 -40.15 38.52
CA TRP A 164 2.35 -39.07 38.22
C TRP A 164 2.37 -38.75 36.71
N TRP A 165 2.50 -39.76 35.84
CA TRP A 165 2.44 -39.56 34.39
C TRP A 165 1.09 -39.05 33.89
N GLY A 166 -0.01 -39.52 34.48
CA GLY A 166 -1.35 -39.05 34.17
C GLY A 166 -1.55 -37.58 34.52
N MET A 167 -1.05 -37.14 35.68
CA MET A 167 -1.10 -35.72 36.06
C MET A 167 -0.27 -34.83 35.17
N LEU A 168 0.92 -35.30 34.73
CA LEU A 168 1.79 -34.59 33.80
C LEU A 168 1.13 -34.47 32.41
N ALA A 169 0.54 -35.57 31.92
CA ALA A 169 -0.18 -35.58 30.66
C ALA A 169 -1.40 -34.63 30.70
N LEU A 170 -2.19 -34.66 31.76
CA LEU A 170 -3.33 -33.77 31.96
C LEU A 170 -2.87 -32.29 31.93
N GLY A 171 -1.85 -31.96 32.71
CA GLY A 171 -1.30 -30.60 32.77
C GLY A 171 -0.79 -30.11 31.41
N LEU A 172 -0.07 -30.96 30.65
CA LEU A 172 0.42 -30.61 29.34
C LEU A 172 -0.72 -30.43 28.30
N MET A 173 -1.67 -31.35 28.25
CA MET A 173 -2.83 -31.26 27.35
C MET A 173 -3.69 -30.03 27.62
N THR A 174 -4.02 -29.78 28.88
CA THR A 174 -4.84 -28.62 29.29
C THR A 174 -4.07 -27.31 29.07
N GLY A 175 -2.75 -27.29 29.28
CA GLY A 175 -1.91 -26.13 29.04
C GLY A 175 -1.85 -25.73 27.58
N ILE A 176 -1.59 -26.71 26.69
CA ILE A 176 -1.55 -26.46 25.24
C ILE A 176 -2.94 -26.05 24.73
N ALA A 177 -3.99 -26.79 25.09
CA ALA A 177 -5.35 -26.46 24.66
C ALA A 177 -5.81 -25.09 25.20
N GLY A 178 -5.49 -24.78 26.48
CA GLY A 178 -5.79 -23.51 27.11
C GLY A 178 -5.08 -22.34 26.43
N ALA A 179 -3.79 -22.48 26.11
CA ALA A 179 -3.01 -21.47 25.41
C ALA A 179 -3.53 -21.22 24.00
N ILE A 180 -3.90 -22.28 23.25
CA ILE A 180 -4.47 -22.16 21.89
C ILE A 180 -5.83 -21.43 21.95
N LEU A 181 -6.71 -21.81 22.87
CA LEU A 181 -8.03 -21.19 22.98
C LEU A 181 -7.93 -19.75 23.45
N TRP A 182 -7.06 -19.47 24.40
CA TRP A 182 -6.80 -18.10 24.85
C TRP A 182 -6.21 -17.24 23.71
N GLY A 183 -5.21 -17.73 22.96
CA GLY A 183 -4.67 -17.04 21.79
C GLY A 183 -5.73 -16.77 20.72
N ARG A 184 -6.62 -17.74 20.47
CA ARG A 184 -7.77 -17.55 19.56
C ARG A 184 -8.80 -16.55 20.08
N SER A 185 -8.93 -16.38 21.39
CA SER A 185 -9.83 -15.38 21.98
C SER A 185 -9.38 -13.94 21.73
N LEU A 186 -8.08 -13.72 21.54
CA LEU A 186 -7.51 -12.42 21.19
C LEU A 186 -7.64 -12.11 19.70
N GLU A 187 -8.09 -13.08 18.88
CA GLU A 187 -8.11 -13.01 17.40
C GLU A 187 -6.74 -12.59 16.81
N ILE A 188 -5.67 -12.94 17.51
CA ILE A 188 -4.31 -12.80 17.00
C ILE A 188 -4.09 -13.95 16.04
N ASP A 189 -3.73 -13.64 14.79
CA ASP A 189 -3.46 -14.63 13.74
C ASP A 189 -2.13 -15.35 14.05
N LEU A 190 -2.22 -16.37 14.92
CA LEU A 190 -1.08 -17.19 15.35
C LEU A 190 -0.42 -17.96 14.19
N ALA A 191 -1.09 -18.06 13.03
CA ALA A 191 -0.50 -18.64 11.83
C ALA A 191 0.75 -17.88 11.36
N ARG A 192 0.91 -16.63 11.78
CA ARG A 192 2.13 -15.84 11.52
C ARG A 192 3.32 -16.24 12.39
N PHE A 193 3.11 -16.94 13.51
CA PHE A 193 4.15 -17.28 14.49
C PHE A 193 4.43 -18.78 14.58
N THR A 194 3.61 -19.64 13.98
CA THR A 194 3.89 -21.08 13.94
C THR A 194 4.71 -21.42 12.72
N PRO A 195 5.96 -21.93 12.87
CA PRO A 195 6.70 -22.45 11.74
C PRO A 195 5.88 -23.59 11.13
N SER A 196 5.61 -23.49 9.82
CA SER A 196 4.83 -24.54 9.14
C SER A 196 5.54 -25.87 9.29
N PRO A 197 4.80 -27.01 9.44
CA PRO A 197 5.41 -28.34 9.55
C PRO A 197 6.33 -28.68 8.37
N ARG A 198 6.19 -27.98 7.25
CA ARG A 198 7.06 -28.10 6.06
C ARG A 198 8.46 -27.49 6.27
N LEU A 199 8.58 -26.39 7.05
CA LEU A 199 9.87 -25.79 7.40
C LEU A 199 10.67 -26.68 8.38
N LEU A 200 10.01 -27.35 9.30
CA LEU A 200 10.67 -28.32 10.19
C LEU A 200 11.15 -29.57 9.43
N ARG A 201 10.39 -30.04 8.45
CA ARG A 201 10.84 -31.15 7.56
C ARG A 201 11.98 -30.72 6.62
N ARG A 202 12.01 -29.46 6.19
CA ARG A 202 13.09 -28.93 5.34
C ARG A 202 14.39 -28.75 6.14
N ARG A 203 14.32 -28.19 7.35
CA ARG A 203 15.46 -28.10 8.27
C ARG A 203 15.99 -29.47 8.72
N ALA A 204 15.12 -30.46 8.92
CA ALA A 204 15.53 -31.82 9.24
C ALA A 204 16.19 -32.54 8.03
N ARG A 205 15.86 -32.13 6.80
CA ARG A 205 16.49 -32.65 5.58
C ARG A 205 17.81 -31.96 5.26
N GLU A 206 17.87 -30.63 5.46
CA GLU A 206 19.12 -29.85 5.32
C GLU A 206 20.16 -30.18 6.41
N ALA A 207 19.72 -30.67 7.58
CA ALA A 207 20.60 -31.14 8.64
C ALA A 207 21.06 -32.62 8.47
N ALA A 208 20.46 -33.35 7.54
CA ALA A 208 20.82 -34.74 7.22
C ALA A 208 21.69 -34.84 5.95
N ASP A 209 21.81 -33.76 5.18
CA ASP A 209 22.63 -33.73 3.95
C ASP A 209 24.01 -33.07 4.14
N ASP A 210 24.38 -32.67 5.39
CA ASP A 210 25.68 -32.03 5.66
C ASP A 210 26.76 -32.98 6.19
N ASP A 211 26.49 -34.27 6.29
CA ASP A 211 27.42 -35.28 6.74
C ASP A 211 27.60 -36.42 5.72
N ASP A 212 28.05 -36.15 4.51
CA ASP A 212 28.74 -37.14 3.70
C ASP A 212 29.25 -36.52 2.38
N VAL A 213 30.46 -35.97 2.44
CA VAL A 213 31.29 -35.72 1.26
C VAL A 213 32.43 -36.74 1.33
N VAL A 214 32.30 -37.86 0.65
CA VAL A 214 33.40 -38.70 0.28
C VAL A 214 33.37 -38.90 -1.23
N PHE A 215 34.40 -38.41 -1.87
CA PHE A 215 34.76 -38.74 -3.25
C PHE A 215 35.14 -40.21 -3.35
N GLU A 216 34.58 -40.95 -4.30
CA GLU A 216 35.32 -42.11 -4.90
C GLU A 216 34.90 -42.35 -6.35
N ASP A 217 35.86 -42.81 -7.09
CA ASP A 217 35.99 -42.85 -8.54
C ASP A 217 35.07 -43.88 -9.24
N ALA A 218 34.96 -43.65 -10.55
CA ALA A 218 34.33 -44.49 -11.54
C ALA A 218 34.89 -45.92 -11.60
N HIS A 219 34.01 -46.89 -11.82
CA HIS A 219 34.29 -48.03 -12.68
C HIS A 219 33.02 -48.63 -13.26
N ASP A 220 33.09 -48.88 -14.55
CA ASP A 220 32.16 -49.64 -15.37
C ASP A 220 31.91 -51.02 -14.79
N ASP A 221 30.62 -51.51 -14.88
CA ASP A 221 30.36 -52.90 -15.27
C ASP A 221 28.91 -53.10 -15.69
N GLU A 222 28.80 -53.80 -16.79
CA GLU A 222 27.62 -54.24 -17.49
C GLU A 222 26.84 -55.34 -16.72
N ASP A 223 25.56 -55.50 -17.16
CA ASP A 223 24.74 -56.69 -17.00
C ASP A 223 23.96 -56.92 -15.71
N ALA A 224 22.67 -56.51 -15.76
CA ALA A 224 21.58 -57.29 -15.15
C ALA A 224 20.22 -57.03 -15.85
N PRO A 225 19.34 -58.07 -15.94
CA PRO A 225 18.32 -58.15 -16.98
C PRO A 225 17.04 -57.37 -16.68
N PHE A 226 16.47 -56.79 -17.73
CA PHE A 226 15.15 -56.17 -17.79
C PHE A 226 14.05 -57.07 -17.26
N ALA A 227 13.46 -56.71 -16.12
CA ALA A 227 12.16 -57.21 -15.70
C ALA A 227 11.06 -56.43 -16.44
N LEU A 228 10.33 -57.14 -17.31
CA LEU A 228 9.18 -56.64 -18.02
C LEU A 228 8.11 -56.12 -17.04
N ALA A 229 7.96 -54.80 -16.95
CA ALA A 229 6.84 -54.18 -16.30
C ALA A 229 5.56 -54.49 -17.11
N ARG A 230 4.57 -55.08 -16.45
CA ARG A 230 3.23 -55.36 -16.99
C ARG A 230 2.62 -54.08 -17.53
N SER A 231 2.26 -54.08 -18.81
CA SER A 231 1.42 -53.03 -19.42
C SER A 231 0.15 -52.80 -18.62
N PRO A 232 -0.26 -51.57 -18.34
CA PRO A 232 -1.57 -51.29 -17.78
C PRO A 232 -2.63 -51.67 -18.84
N ALA A 233 -3.72 -52.23 -18.36
CA ALA A 233 -4.87 -52.63 -19.18
C ALA A 233 -5.36 -51.43 -20.05
N PRO A 234 -5.87 -51.69 -21.26
CA PRO A 234 -6.35 -50.64 -22.15
C PRO A 234 -7.48 -49.87 -21.47
N ARG A 235 -7.23 -48.59 -21.25
CA ARG A 235 -8.25 -47.64 -20.81
C ARG A 235 -9.36 -47.63 -21.86
N ALA A 236 -10.59 -47.77 -21.42
CA ALA A 236 -11.77 -47.73 -22.28
C ALA A 236 -11.69 -46.53 -23.21
N VAL A 237 -11.92 -46.77 -24.50
CA VAL A 237 -11.98 -45.74 -25.53
C VAL A 237 -13.06 -44.75 -25.12
N ALA A 238 -12.66 -43.51 -24.83
CA ALA A 238 -13.56 -42.41 -24.50
C ALA A 238 -14.54 -42.26 -25.66
N GLN A 239 -15.83 -42.23 -25.36
CA GLN A 239 -16.86 -41.84 -26.32
C GLN A 239 -16.50 -40.50 -26.94
N PRO A 240 -16.78 -40.24 -28.22
CA PRO A 240 -16.46 -38.95 -28.84
C PRO A 240 -17.17 -37.85 -28.08
N ASP A 241 -16.37 -36.93 -27.57
CA ASP A 241 -16.81 -35.75 -26.83
C ASP A 241 -17.61 -34.83 -27.78
N ASN A 242 -18.92 -34.79 -27.57
CA ASN A 242 -19.88 -34.11 -28.45
C ASN A 242 -19.95 -32.61 -28.12
N ARG A 243 -18.94 -32.06 -27.41
CA ARG A 243 -18.83 -30.62 -27.10
C ARG A 243 -18.40 -29.86 -28.36
N PRO A 244 -19.01 -28.67 -28.63
CA PRO A 244 -18.60 -27.86 -29.75
C PRO A 244 -17.13 -27.42 -29.57
N ALA A 245 -16.40 -27.37 -30.70
CA ALA A 245 -15.02 -26.92 -30.67
C ALA A 245 -14.96 -25.44 -30.25
N PRO A 246 -14.00 -25.02 -29.38
CA PRO A 246 -13.85 -23.62 -28.99
C PRO A 246 -13.49 -22.75 -30.21
N VAL A 247 -14.03 -21.55 -30.25
CA VAL A 247 -13.68 -20.57 -31.26
C VAL A 247 -12.26 -20.06 -30.98
N ILE A 248 -11.34 -20.27 -31.91
CA ILE A 248 -9.97 -19.73 -31.83
C ILE A 248 -9.97 -18.41 -32.57
N SER A 249 -9.85 -17.29 -31.84
CA SER A 249 -9.71 -15.96 -32.42
C SER A 249 -8.35 -15.84 -33.13
N ASP A 250 -8.34 -15.35 -34.35
CA ASP A 250 -7.09 -14.99 -35.00
C ASP A 250 -6.49 -13.79 -34.20
N ARG A 251 -5.14 -13.78 -34.06
CA ARG A 251 -4.45 -12.60 -33.54
C ARG A 251 -4.86 -11.43 -34.42
N THR A 252 -5.18 -10.29 -33.81
CA THR A 252 -5.28 -9.04 -34.54
C THR A 252 -3.98 -8.87 -35.30
N THR A 253 -4.01 -9.05 -36.61
CA THR A 253 -2.84 -8.75 -37.45
C THR A 253 -2.57 -7.28 -37.18
N SER A 254 -1.44 -6.97 -36.55
CA SER A 254 -0.97 -5.60 -36.44
C SER A 254 -1.12 -4.97 -37.82
N PRO A 255 -1.79 -3.81 -37.93
CA PRO A 255 -1.93 -3.18 -39.23
C PRO A 255 -0.54 -3.10 -39.83
N SER A 256 -0.42 -3.61 -41.07
CA SER A 256 0.81 -3.64 -41.83
C SER A 256 1.53 -2.30 -41.67
N LEU A 257 2.79 -2.37 -41.26
CA LEU A 257 3.68 -1.21 -41.24
C LEU A 257 3.68 -0.61 -42.63
N ALA A 258 2.82 0.40 -42.85
CA ALA A 258 3.00 1.27 -43.98
C ALA A 258 4.37 1.93 -43.78
N PRO A 259 5.24 1.97 -44.83
CA PRO A 259 6.52 2.64 -44.69
C PRO A 259 6.27 4.04 -44.14
N PRO A 260 7.00 4.47 -43.12
CA PRO A 260 6.80 5.77 -42.49
C PRO A 260 6.93 6.83 -43.59
N LYS A 261 5.87 7.55 -43.86
CA LYS A 261 5.98 8.77 -44.68
C LYS A 261 6.79 9.73 -43.81
N PRO A 262 7.90 10.28 -44.32
CA PRO A 262 8.64 11.28 -43.61
C PRO A 262 7.75 12.53 -43.47
N GLN A 263 6.96 12.62 -42.43
CA GLN A 263 6.33 13.85 -42.04
C GLN A 263 7.35 14.66 -41.24
N GLN A 264 8.27 15.26 -41.96
CA GLN A 264 8.92 16.47 -41.48
C GLN A 264 7.84 17.55 -41.42
N ARG A 265 7.20 17.71 -40.28
CA ARG A 265 6.68 19.00 -39.88
C ARG A 265 7.91 19.87 -39.62
N LEU A 266 8.42 20.53 -40.62
CA LEU A 266 9.33 21.63 -40.48
C LEU A 266 8.54 22.78 -39.84
N ASP A 267 8.34 22.76 -38.56
CA ASP A 267 8.05 23.95 -37.80
C ASP A 267 9.41 24.65 -37.62
N LEU A 268 9.67 25.67 -38.42
CA LEU A 268 10.92 26.45 -38.43
C LEU A 268 11.20 27.17 -37.08
N ARG A 269 10.48 26.85 -36.04
CA ARG A 269 10.58 27.38 -34.69
C ARG A 269 11.08 26.35 -33.63
N ASP A 270 11.07 25.06 -33.97
CA ASP A 270 11.59 24.04 -33.04
C ASP A 270 13.12 23.96 -33.19
N THR A 271 13.79 24.37 -32.14
CA THR A 271 15.27 24.31 -32.02
C THR A 271 15.75 22.85 -31.89
N PHE A 272 14.86 21.91 -31.52
CA PHE A 272 15.18 20.53 -31.23
C PHE A 272 14.58 19.54 -32.24
N VAL A 273 15.35 18.50 -32.54
CA VAL A 273 14.96 17.40 -33.43
C VAL A 273 14.67 16.15 -32.60
N LEU A 274 13.50 15.53 -32.81
CA LEU A 274 13.12 14.29 -32.12
C LEU A 274 14.04 13.13 -32.53
N PRO A 275 14.28 12.15 -31.63
CA PRO A 275 15.14 10.99 -31.90
C PRO A 275 14.59 10.14 -33.05
N SER A 276 15.51 9.64 -33.93
CA SER A 276 15.17 8.69 -34.97
C SER A 276 14.88 7.31 -34.37
N LEU A 277 13.99 6.55 -35.02
CA LEU A 277 13.73 5.15 -34.70
C LEU A 277 14.95 4.25 -34.83
N ASP A 278 15.94 4.64 -35.63
CA ASP A 278 17.18 3.90 -35.83
C ASP A 278 18.04 3.77 -34.58
N LEU A 279 17.76 4.58 -33.54
CA LEU A 279 18.41 4.49 -32.23
C LEU A 279 17.89 3.31 -31.39
N LEU A 280 16.78 2.69 -31.81
CA LEU A 280 16.21 1.52 -31.17
C LEU A 280 16.41 0.28 -32.01
N THR A 281 16.64 -0.85 -31.36
CA THR A 281 16.84 -2.14 -32.03
C THR A 281 15.51 -2.63 -32.64
N PRO A 282 15.44 -2.85 -33.97
CA PRO A 282 14.22 -3.36 -34.58
C PRO A 282 13.88 -4.76 -34.08
N ALA A 283 12.58 -5.05 -33.99
CA ALA A 283 12.13 -6.39 -33.58
C ALA A 283 12.63 -7.44 -34.61
N PRO A 284 13.12 -8.60 -34.16
CA PRO A 284 13.54 -9.65 -35.08
C PRO A 284 12.41 -10.08 -36.01
N ALA A 285 12.68 -10.10 -37.33
CA ALA A 285 11.69 -10.35 -38.38
C ALA A 285 10.96 -11.72 -38.30
N ASN A 286 11.45 -12.67 -37.46
CA ASN A 286 10.95 -14.05 -37.35
C ASN A 286 10.16 -14.34 -36.05
N GLN A 287 9.62 -13.34 -35.35
CA GLN A 287 8.93 -13.61 -34.07
C GLN A 287 7.49 -14.10 -34.22
N SER A 288 6.81 -13.89 -35.31
CA SER A 288 5.45 -14.41 -35.49
C SER A 288 5.48 -15.89 -35.91
N SER A 289 5.56 -16.78 -34.92
CA SER A 289 5.31 -18.22 -35.18
C SER A 289 3.86 -18.40 -35.63
N PRO A 290 3.58 -19.20 -36.67
CA PRO A 290 2.22 -19.50 -37.06
C PRO A 290 1.46 -20.11 -35.89
N ILE A 291 0.23 -19.68 -35.68
CA ILE A 291 -0.62 -20.15 -34.59
C ILE A 291 -0.91 -21.65 -34.76
N ASP A 292 -0.45 -22.49 -33.84
CA ASP A 292 -0.81 -23.91 -33.80
C ASP A 292 -2.24 -24.07 -33.25
N LYS A 293 -3.24 -23.87 -34.14
CA LYS A 293 -4.67 -24.00 -33.76
C LYS A 293 -5.00 -25.38 -33.14
N ALA A 294 -4.39 -26.44 -33.66
CA ALA A 294 -4.61 -27.78 -33.14
C ALA A 294 -3.99 -27.96 -31.72
N GLY A 295 -2.84 -27.35 -31.47
CA GLY A 295 -2.22 -27.32 -30.13
C GLY A 295 -3.06 -26.53 -29.11
N LEU A 296 -3.60 -25.39 -29.52
CA LEU A 296 -4.47 -24.58 -28.67
C LEU A 296 -5.78 -25.30 -28.32
N GLU A 297 -6.38 -26.01 -29.31
CA GLU A 297 -7.59 -26.81 -29.07
C GLU A 297 -7.31 -27.98 -28.10
N ARG A 298 -6.19 -28.69 -28.28
CA ARG A 298 -5.78 -29.75 -27.34
C ARG A 298 -5.60 -29.20 -25.92
N ASN A 299 -4.96 -28.02 -25.78
CA ASN A 299 -4.79 -27.39 -24.48
C ASN A 299 -6.13 -26.94 -23.85
N ALA A 300 -7.08 -26.46 -24.67
CA ALA A 300 -8.43 -26.14 -24.19
C ALA A 300 -9.14 -27.34 -23.63
N ARG A 301 -9.10 -28.47 -24.34
CA ARG A 301 -9.72 -29.74 -23.88
C ARG A 301 -9.05 -30.29 -22.63
N LEU A 302 -7.73 -30.21 -22.55
CA LEU A 302 -6.99 -30.57 -21.34
C LEU A 302 -7.40 -29.70 -20.15
N LEU A 303 -7.54 -28.39 -20.37
CA LEU A 303 -7.95 -27.45 -19.33
C LEU A 303 -9.38 -27.72 -18.85
N GLU A 304 -10.33 -28.05 -19.76
CA GLU A 304 -11.67 -28.48 -19.39
C GLU A 304 -11.65 -29.74 -18.51
N THR A 305 -10.83 -30.74 -18.89
CA THR A 305 -10.64 -31.97 -18.08
C THR A 305 -10.10 -31.66 -16.69
N VAL A 306 -9.09 -30.79 -16.60
CA VAL A 306 -8.52 -30.36 -15.31
C VAL A 306 -9.56 -29.65 -14.44
N LEU A 307 -10.40 -28.81 -15.03
CA LEU A 307 -11.46 -28.11 -14.31
C LEU A 307 -12.55 -29.08 -13.82
N ASP A 308 -12.92 -30.07 -14.64
CA ASP A 308 -13.88 -31.12 -14.28
C ASP A 308 -13.36 -32.00 -13.12
N ASP A 309 -12.07 -32.35 -13.08
CA ASP A 309 -11.41 -33.04 -11.96
C ASP A 309 -11.55 -32.29 -10.63
N PHE A 310 -11.52 -30.96 -10.69
CA PHE A 310 -11.78 -30.07 -9.53
C PHE A 310 -13.27 -29.75 -9.30
N LYS A 311 -14.18 -30.46 -10.02
CA LYS A 311 -15.63 -30.26 -9.95
C LYS A 311 -16.05 -28.83 -10.32
N VAL A 312 -15.36 -28.20 -11.25
CA VAL A 312 -15.74 -26.97 -11.91
C VAL A 312 -16.27 -27.32 -13.28
N GLN A 313 -17.58 -27.31 -13.42
CA GLN A 313 -18.24 -27.57 -14.70
C GLN A 313 -18.34 -26.28 -15.52
N GLY A 314 -18.09 -26.39 -16.82
CA GLY A 314 -18.13 -25.29 -17.77
C GLY A 314 -17.56 -25.73 -19.11
N ALA A 315 -17.58 -24.82 -20.09
CA ALA A 315 -16.99 -25.04 -21.41
C ALA A 315 -16.08 -23.86 -21.78
N ILE A 316 -15.00 -24.15 -22.48
CA ILE A 316 -14.14 -23.08 -23.05
C ILE A 316 -14.76 -22.65 -24.37
N THR A 317 -15.32 -21.45 -24.38
CA THR A 317 -16.04 -20.90 -25.54
C THR A 317 -15.11 -20.23 -26.53
N GLU A 318 -14.05 -19.53 -26.05
CA GLU A 318 -13.13 -18.79 -26.88
C GLU A 318 -11.69 -18.98 -26.41
N VAL A 319 -10.75 -19.08 -27.34
CA VAL A 319 -9.31 -19.09 -27.07
C VAL A 319 -8.67 -17.91 -27.80
N ARG A 320 -8.02 -17.04 -27.04
CA ARG A 320 -7.33 -15.85 -27.57
C ARG A 320 -5.81 -16.01 -27.38
N PRO A 321 -5.09 -16.41 -28.43
CA PRO A 321 -3.65 -16.51 -28.40
C PRO A 321 -3.01 -15.11 -28.39
N GLY A 322 -2.14 -14.86 -27.45
CA GLY A 322 -1.35 -13.63 -27.37
C GLY A 322 0.15 -13.84 -27.58
N PRO A 323 0.97 -12.78 -27.55
CA PRO A 323 2.42 -12.88 -27.76
C PRO A 323 3.12 -13.60 -26.59
N VAL A 324 2.65 -13.41 -25.36
CA VAL A 324 3.28 -13.93 -24.14
C VAL A 324 2.43 -14.97 -23.43
N VAL A 325 1.12 -14.75 -23.38
CA VAL A 325 0.15 -15.64 -22.74
C VAL A 325 -1.02 -15.90 -23.69
N THR A 326 -1.66 -17.06 -23.53
CA THR A 326 -2.94 -17.39 -24.19
C THR A 326 -4.05 -17.31 -23.17
N MET A 327 -5.14 -16.63 -23.50
CA MET A 327 -6.32 -16.54 -22.67
C MET A 327 -7.39 -17.53 -23.14
N TYR A 328 -7.89 -18.36 -22.19
CA TYR A 328 -8.99 -19.28 -22.39
C TYR A 328 -10.22 -18.73 -21.66
N GLU A 329 -11.30 -18.47 -22.37
CA GLU A 329 -12.55 -17.96 -21.81
C GLU A 329 -13.45 -19.15 -21.40
N LEU A 330 -13.56 -19.37 -20.09
CA LEU A 330 -14.43 -20.38 -19.52
C LEU A 330 -15.82 -19.79 -19.27
N GLU A 331 -16.84 -20.39 -19.87
CA GLU A 331 -18.24 -20.18 -19.48
C GLU A 331 -18.60 -21.17 -18.38
N PRO A 332 -18.70 -20.75 -17.12
CA PRO A 332 -18.97 -21.67 -16.03
C PRO A 332 -20.44 -22.09 -16.01
N ALA A 333 -20.71 -23.32 -15.59
CA ALA A 333 -22.08 -23.80 -15.40
C ALA A 333 -22.83 -22.93 -14.35
N PRO A 334 -24.16 -22.80 -14.49
CA PRO A 334 -24.97 -22.02 -13.53
C PRO A 334 -24.75 -22.47 -12.09
N GLY A 335 -24.53 -21.48 -11.19
CA GLY A 335 -24.26 -21.74 -9.77
C GLY A 335 -22.77 -21.87 -9.41
N THR A 336 -21.84 -21.87 -10.38
CA THR A 336 -20.40 -21.87 -10.13
C THR A 336 -19.95 -20.47 -9.71
N LYS A 337 -19.35 -20.36 -8.52
CA LYS A 337 -18.80 -19.08 -8.02
C LYS A 337 -17.42 -18.83 -8.63
N ALA A 338 -17.22 -17.65 -9.23
CA ALA A 338 -15.93 -17.26 -9.83
C ALA A 338 -14.75 -17.40 -8.86
N ASN A 339 -14.92 -17.03 -7.58
CA ASN A 339 -13.87 -17.16 -6.56
C ASN A 339 -13.38 -18.60 -6.36
N ARG A 340 -14.21 -19.61 -6.66
CA ARG A 340 -13.81 -21.01 -6.60
C ARG A 340 -12.79 -21.32 -7.70
N VAL A 341 -13.04 -20.81 -8.91
CA VAL A 341 -12.14 -21.01 -10.06
C VAL A 341 -10.83 -20.22 -9.85
N ILE A 342 -10.94 -18.99 -9.37
CA ILE A 342 -9.78 -18.13 -9.06
C ILE A 342 -8.85 -18.79 -8.02
N ALA A 343 -9.43 -19.48 -7.02
CA ALA A 343 -8.64 -20.16 -6.00
C ALA A 343 -7.86 -21.38 -6.52
N LEU A 344 -8.24 -21.93 -7.69
CA LEU A 344 -7.60 -23.08 -8.32
C LEU A 344 -6.42 -22.69 -9.24
N ALA A 345 -6.03 -21.44 -9.34
CA ALA A 345 -5.00 -20.98 -10.26
C ALA A 345 -3.68 -21.78 -10.14
N ASP A 346 -3.20 -22.00 -8.91
CA ASP A 346 -1.98 -22.76 -8.66
C ASP A 346 -2.13 -24.26 -9.03
N ASP A 347 -3.31 -24.85 -8.84
CA ASP A 347 -3.62 -26.22 -9.21
C ASP A 347 -3.76 -26.39 -10.73
N ILE A 348 -4.37 -25.41 -11.40
CA ILE A 348 -4.44 -25.34 -12.87
C ILE A 348 -3.03 -25.25 -13.44
N ALA A 349 -2.19 -24.35 -12.95
CA ALA A 349 -0.82 -24.21 -13.42
C ALA A 349 -0.05 -25.53 -13.32
N ARG A 350 -0.15 -26.23 -12.21
CA ARG A 350 0.51 -27.53 -12.00
C ARG A 350 0.04 -28.60 -12.97
N ASN A 351 -1.29 -28.74 -13.15
CA ASN A 351 -1.85 -29.78 -14.02
C ASN A 351 -1.65 -29.47 -15.51
N MET A 352 -1.58 -28.20 -15.87
CA MET A 352 -1.26 -27.75 -17.24
C MET A 352 0.25 -27.67 -17.51
N SER A 353 1.11 -28.07 -16.56
CA SER A 353 2.58 -27.95 -16.64
C SER A 353 3.05 -26.53 -16.98
N ALA A 354 2.31 -25.53 -16.52
CA ALA A 354 2.61 -24.11 -16.70
C ALA A 354 3.35 -23.54 -15.48
N ILE A 355 4.19 -22.52 -15.69
CA ILE A 355 4.94 -21.85 -14.60
C ILE A 355 3.97 -21.16 -13.64
N SER A 356 2.92 -20.54 -14.16
CA SER A 356 1.84 -19.90 -13.40
C SER A 356 0.55 -19.92 -14.22
N ALA A 357 -0.59 -19.75 -13.58
CA ALA A 357 -1.86 -19.48 -14.24
C ALA A 357 -2.51 -18.28 -13.54
N ARG A 358 -3.08 -17.38 -14.32
CA ARG A 358 -3.88 -16.28 -13.76
C ARG A 358 -5.33 -16.48 -14.14
N VAL A 359 -6.21 -16.41 -13.14
CA VAL A 359 -7.66 -16.56 -13.33
C VAL A 359 -8.33 -15.26 -12.90
N ALA A 360 -9.06 -14.63 -13.81
CA ALA A 360 -9.74 -13.37 -13.57
C ALA A 360 -11.12 -13.31 -14.23
N THR A 361 -12.04 -12.59 -13.64
CA THR A 361 -13.33 -12.29 -14.26
C THR A 361 -13.16 -11.22 -15.33
N ILE A 362 -13.86 -11.36 -16.46
CA ILE A 362 -13.85 -10.39 -17.54
C ILE A 362 -15.03 -9.43 -17.33
N PRO A 363 -14.78 -8.13 -17.08
CA PRO A 363 -15.85 -7.17 -16.86
C PRO A 363 -16.83 -7.09 -18.01
N GLY A 364 -18.13 -7.12 -17.73
CA GLY A 364 -19.19 -7.03 -18.74
C GLY A 364 -19.50 -8.34 -19.49
N ARG A 365 -18.83 -9.46 -19.15
CA ARG A 365 -19.10 -10.78 -19.76
C ARG A 365 -19.32 -11.84 -18.67
N SER A 366 -20.12 -12.86 -18.98
CA SER A 366 -20.42 -13.98 -18.05
C SER A 366 -19.34 -15.08 -18.08
N VAL A 367 -18.12 -14.76 -18.50
CA VAL A 367 -17.01 -15.70 -18.66
C VAL A 367 -15.87 -15.38 -17.68
N ILE A 368 -15.09 -16.40 -17.38
CA ILE A 368 -13.88 -16.32 -16.57
C ILE A 368 -12.68 -16.52 -17.48
N GLY A 369 -11.75 -15.55 -17.52
CA GLY A 369 -10.51 -15.67 -18.27
C GLY A 369 -9.48 -16.49 -17.49
N ILE A 370 -8.92 -17.51 -18.12
CA ILE A 370 -7.81 -18.33 -17.60
C ILE A 370 -6.62 -18.07 -18.52
N GLU A 371 -5.62 -17.43 -18.00
CA GLU A 371 -4.43 -17.01 -18.74
C GLU A 371 -3.29 -17.98 -18.46
N LEU A 372 -2.78 -18.64 -19.50
CA LEU A 372 -1.65 -19.57 -19.44
C LEU A 372 -0.47 -19.05 -20.26
N PRO A 373 0.76 -19.11 -19.75
CA PRO A 373 1.95 -18.68 -20.48
C PRO A 373 2.22 -19.55 -21.68
N ASN A 374 2.61 -18.91 -22.79
CA ASN A 374 3.02 -19.61 -23.99
C ASN A 374 4.35 -20.33 -23.77
N THR A 375 4.54 -21.48 -24.42
CA THR A 375 5.81 -22.22 -24.40
C THR A 375 6.93 -21.42 -25.05
N LYS A 376 6.64 -20.75 -26.17
CA LYS A 376 7.52 -19.76 -26.80
C LYS A 376 6.90 -18.40 -26.62
N ARG A 377 7.58 -17.50 -25.90
CA ARG A 377 7.12 -16.15 -25.64
C ARG A 377 7.80 -15.19 -26.59
N GLU A 378 7.03 -14.31 -27.18
CA GLU A 378 7.54 -13.22 -28.01
C GLU A 378 7.99 -12.06 -27.12
N MET A 379 9.12 -11.44 -27.48
CA MET A 379 9.60 -10.24 -26.79
C MET A 379 8.88 -9.02 -27.40
N VAL A 380 8.31 -8.18 -26.54
CA VAL A 380 7.73 -6.90 -26.97
C VAL A 380 8.87 -5.89 -27.11
N SER A 381 9.10 -5.38 -28.32
CA SER A 381 10.13 -4.36 -28.57
C SER A 381 9.56 -2.96 -28.42
N LEU A 382 10.34 -2.04 -27.83
CA LEU A 382 9.96 -0.63 -27.75
C LEU A 382 9.93 0.00 -29.15
N HIS A 383 10.87 -0.36 -30.02
CA HIS A 383 10.91 0.09 -31.43
C HIS A 383 9.58 -0.13 -32.16
N GLU A 384 8.99 -1.34 -32.03
CA GLU A 384 7.71 -1.67 -32.68
C GLU A 384 6.57 -0.78 -32.15
N LEU A 385 6.55 -0.46 -30.88
CA LEU A 385 5.48 0.33 -30.26
C LEU A 385 5.62 1.81 -30.59
N VAL A 386 6.84 2.35 -30.62
CA VAL A 386 7.11 3.73 -31.04
C VAL A 386 6.78 3.90 -32.55
N ALA A 387 7.09 2.89 -33.37
CA ALA A 387 6.77 2.90 -34.81
C ALA A 387 5.29 2.62 -35.11
N SER A 388 4.47 2.27 -34.09
CA SER A 388 3.06 1.94 -34.30
C SER A 388 2.23 3.17 -34.65
N GLN A 389 1.29 3.01 -35.61
CA GLN A 389 0.32 4.05 -35.90
C GLN A 389 -0.46 4.52 -34.69
N ALA A 390 -0.71 3.62 -33.73
CA ALA A 390 -1.38 3.94 -32.46
C ALA A 390 -0.60 4.96 -31.62
N PHE A 391 0.74 5.01 -31.72
CA PHE A 391 1.57 6.00 -31.03
C PHE A 391 1.71 7.28 -31.87
N GLU A 392 1.79 7.16 -33.19
CA GLU A 392 1.93 8.31 -34.11
C GLU A 392 0.67 9.17 -34.12
N ASP A 393 -0.53 8.56 -34.21
CA ASP A 393 -1.81 9.25 -34.31
C ASP A 393 -2.35 9.77 -32.97
N GLN A 394 -1.60 9.61 -31.86
CA GLN A 394 -2.04 10.04 -30.55
C GLN A 394 -2.19 11.57 -30.45
N THR A 395 -3.35 11.99 -29.95
CA THR A 395 -3.62 13.38 -29.53
C THR A 395 -3.24 13.61 -28.06
N ALA A 396 -2.66 12.61 -27.40
CA ALA A 396 -2.25 12.64 -26.01
C ALA A 396 -1.18 13.71 -25.77
N GLN A 397 -1.29 14.42 -24.63
CA GLN A 397 -0.32 15.44 -24.26
C GLN A 397 0.97 14.85 -23.70
N LEU A 398 0.87 13.77 -22.94
CA LEU A 398 1.99 13.05 -22.32
C LEU A 398 1.84 11.54 -22.58
N PRO A 399 2.04 11.08 -23.83
CA PRO A 399 1.85 9.66 -24.16
C PRO A 399 2.96 8.81 -23.54
N VAL A 400 2.57 7.79 -22.80
CA VAL A 400 3.48 6.78 -22.24
C VAL A 400 3.09 5.40 -22.76
N ILE A 401 4.04 4.71 -23.38
CA ILE A 401 3.88 3.34 -23.87
C ILE A 401 3.96 2.40 -22.67
N LEU A 402 2.91 1.63 -22.42
CA LEU A 402 2.89 0.60 -21.40
C LEU A 402 3.29 -0.77 -21.96
N GLY A 403 2.97 -1.06 -23.23
CA GLY A 403 3.29 -2.34 -23.83
C GLY A 403 2.20 -2.86 -24.77
N LYS A 404 2.00 -4.19 -24.79
CA LYS A 404 0.92 -4.88 -25.51
C LYS A 404 -0.04 -5.55 -24.55
N ASN A 405 -1.33 -5.53 -24.87
CA ASN A 405 -2.33 -6.31 -24.14
C ASN A 405 -2.20 -7.81 -24.48
N ILE A 406 -3.08 -8.66 -23.89
CA ILE A 406 -3.08 -10.10 -24.15
C ILE A 406 -3.31 -10.42 -25.63
N ALA A 407 -4.11 -9.63 -26.34
CA ALA A 407 -4.39 -9.84 -27.77
C ALA A 407 -3.22 -9.42 -28.69
N GLY A 408 -2.28 -8.63 -28.16
CA GLY A 408 -1.13 -8.09 -28.90
C GLY A 408 -1.30 -6.64 -29.34
N ASP A 409 -2.41 -5.97 -29.00
CA ASP A 409 -2.63 -4.56 -29.33
C ASP A 409 -1.77 -3.64 -28.47
N PRO A 410 -1.26 -2.52 -29.03
CA PRO A 410 -0.51 -1.52 -28.26
C PRO A 410 -1.37 -0.89 -27.17
N VAL A 411 -0.80 -0.78 -25.96
CA VAL A 411 -1.40 -0.07 -24.84
C VAL A 411 -0.58 1.18 -24.55
N ILE A 412 -1.16 2.32 -24.91
CA ILE A 412 -0.57 3.64 -24.72
C ILE A 412 -1.49 4.42 -23.80
N ALA A 413 -0.93 4.98 -22.75
CA ALA A 413 -1.68 5.78 -21.79
C ALA A 413 -1.26 7.26 -21.89
N ASP A 414 -2.17 8.17 -21.57
CA ASP A 414 -1.84 9.60 -21.47
C ASP A 414 -1.72 9.98 -19.99
N LEU A 415 -0.54 10.41 -19.58
CA LEU A 415 -0.27 10.82 -18.20
C LEU A 415 -1.00 12.11 -17.84
N ALA A 416 -1.36 12.98 -18.78
CA ALA A 416 -2.03 14.25 -18.50
C ALA A 416 -3.46 14.07 -17.90
N PRO A 417 -4.36 13.23 -18.43
CA PRO A 417 -5.66 12.96 -17.82
C PRO A 417 -5.58 12.04 -16.60
N MET A 418 -4.58 11.15 -16.50
CA MET A 418 -4.35 10.27 -15.36
C MET A 418 -3.22 10.79 -14.44
N PRO A 419 -3.26 11.97 -13.94
CA PRO A 419 -2.19 12.88 -13.60
C PRO A 419 -1.00 12.27 -12.85
N HIS A 420 -1.19 11.17 -12.16
CA HIS A 420 -0.17 10.56 -11.32
C HIS A 420 -0.27 9.04 -11.41
N LEU A 421 0.90 8.40 -11.50
CA LEU A 421 1.06 6.97 -11.68
C LEU A 421 1.90 6.37 -10.54
N LEU A 422 1.40 5.32 -9.93
CA LEU A 422 2.16 4.49 -9.00
C LEU A 422 2.62 3.22 -9.72
N VAL A 423 3.93 2.95 -9.66
CA VAL A 423 4.55 1.76 -10.26
C VAL A 423 5.20 0.94 -9.15
N ALA A 424 4.86 -0.33 -9.02
CA ALA A 424 5.47 -1.18 -8.01
C ALA A 424 5.83 -2.57 -8.56
N GLY A 425 6.87 -3.19 -8.00
CA GLY A 425 7.30 -4.53 -8.38
C GLY A 425 8.64 -4.89 -7.75
N THR A 426 8.92 -6.17 -7.61
CA THR A 426 10.19 -6.65 -7.02
C THR A 426 11.37 -6.47 -7.98
N THR A 427 12.59 -6.55 -7.45
CA THR A 427 13.81 -6.56 -8.25
C THR A 427 13.76 -7.66 -9.32
N GLY A 428 14.14 -7.34 -10.55
CA GLY A 428 14.09 -8.28 -11.68
C GLY A 428 12.69 -8.51 -12.28
N SER A 429 11.64 -7.84 -11.78
CA SER A 429 10.29 -7.94 -12.33
C SER A 429 10.12 -7.20 -13.68
N GLY A 430 11.04 -6.29 -14.00
CA GLY A 430 11.00 -5.44 -15.18
C GLY A 430 10.55 -3.99 -14.90
N LYS A 431 10.48 -3.58 -13.60
CA LYS A 431 10.09 -2.22 -13.19
C LYS A 431 10.97 -1.16 -13.85
N SER A 432 12.28 -1.28 -13.76
CA SER A 432 13.25 -0.31 -14.28
C SER A 432 13.19 -0.20 -15.80
N VAL A 433 13.12 -1.35 -16.49
CA VAL A 433 12.94 -1.38 -17.95
C VAL A 433 11.61 -0.74 -18.36
N GLY A 434 10.53 -1.02 -17.62
CA GLY A 434 9.23 -0.38 -17.85
C GLY A 434 9.25 1.13 -17.62
N LEU A 435 9.97 1.59 -16.57
CA LEU A 435 10.15 3.01 -16.29
C LEU A 435 10.94 3.69 -17.42
N ASN A 436 12.04 3.07 -17.90
CA ASN A 436 12.79 3.53 -19.06
C ASN A 436 11.90 3.61 -20.31
N GLY A 437 11.08 2.60 -20.56
CA GLY A 437 10.12 2.62 -21.69
C GLY A 437 9.15 3.80 -21.62
N MET A 438 8.67 4.15 -20.42
CA MET A 438 7.79 5.31 -20.22
C MET A 438 8.53 6.64 -20.44
N ILE A 439 9.74 6.78 -19.92
CA ILE A 439 10.57 7.98 -20.11
C ILE A 439 10.91 8.16 -21.58
N LEU A 440 11.38 7.10 -22.24
CA LEU A 440 11.69 7.17 -23.68
C LEU A 440 10.46 7.51 -24.52
N SER A 441 9.26 7.05 -24.14
CA SER A 441 8.03 7.43 -24.83
C SER A 441 7.82 8.94 -24.84
N LEU A 442 8.13 9.61 -23.73
CA LEU A 442 8.05 11.08 -23.62
C LEU A 442 9.15 11.73 -24.48
N LEU A 443 10.38 11.21 -24.42
CA LEU A 443 11.53 11.74 -25.17
C LEU A 443 11.40 11.55 -26.69
N TYR A 444 10.69 10.53 -27.16
CA TYR A 444 10.39 10.32 -28.58
C TYR A 444 9.27 11.23 -29.11
N ARG A 445 8.54 11.90 -28.24
CA ARG A 445 7.35 12.68 -28.63
C ARG A 445 7.42 14.15 -28.32
N LEU A 446 8.17 14.55 -27.29
CA LEU A 446 8.11 15.87 -26.70
C LEU A 446 9.50 16.51 -26.64
N THR A 447 9.58 17.79 -27.01
CA THR A 447 10.77 18.61 -26.88
C THR A 447 10.90 19.18 -25.45
N PRO A 448 12.07 19.68 -25.04
CA PRO A 448 12.25 20.35 -23.76
C PRO A 448 11.30 21.53 -23.50
N ASP A 449 10.85 22.19 -24.56
CA ASP A 449 9.88 23.30 -24.46
C ASP A 449 8.45 22.83 -24.16
N GLN A 450 8.18 21.55 -24.40
CA GLN A 450 6.87 20.93 -24.20
C GLN A 450 6.81 20.14 -22.89
N CYS A 451 7.92 19.48 -22.51
CA CYS A 451 8.01 18.64 -21.33
C CYS A 451 9.35 18.82 -20.63
N ARG A 452 9.32 19.16 -19.35
CA ARG A 452 10.47 19.20 -18.45
C ARG A 452 10.36 18.08 -17.42
N MET A 453 11.50 17.66 -16.87
CA MET A 453 11.55 16.52 -15.97
C MET A 453 12.38 16.83 -14.71
N ILE A 454 11.96 16.27 -13.59
CA ILE A 454 12.76 16.15 -12.35
C ILE A 454 12.87 14.66 -12.08
N MET A 455 14.09 14.15 -11.98
CA MET A 455 14.35 12.74 -11.73
C MET A 455 15.00 12.55 -10.36
N ILE A 456 14.48 11.60 -9.59
CA ILE A 456 14.90 11.30 -8.22
C ILE A 456 15.26 9.82 -8.16
N ASP A 457 16.55 9.53 -7.95
CA ASP A 457 17.12 8.18 -7.84
C ASP A 457 18.06 8.09 -6.62
N PRO A 458 17.53 7.77 -5.44
CA PRO A 458 18.34 7.66 -4.22
C PRO A 458 19.42 6.58 -4.28
N LYS A 459 19.33 5.64 -5.23
CA LYS A 459 20.26 4.53 -5.39
C LYS A 459 21.36 4.77 -6.42
N MET A 460 21.26 5.81 -7.22
CA MET A 460 22.19 6.16 -8.31
C MET A 460 22.40 5.06 -9.38
N LEU A 461 21.38 4.24 -9.62
CA LEU A 461 21.54 3.05 -10.45
C LEU A 461 20.75 3.08 -11.74
N GLU A 462 19.55 3.66 -11.73
CA GLU A 462 18.57 3.49 -12.82
C GLU A 462 18.37 4.74 -13.66
N LEU A 463 18.42 5.95 -13.07
CA LEU A 463 18.13 7.21 -13.76
C LEU A 463 19.37 8.06 -14.09
N SER A 464 20.54 7.72 -13.60
CA SER A 464 21.79 8.47 -13.83
C SER A 464 22.15 8.59 -15.32
N MET A 465 21.69 7.65 -16.16
CA MET A 465 21.90 7.70 -17.61
C MET A 465 21.16 8.86 -18.30
N TYR A 466 20.21 9.51 -17.63
CA TYR A 466 19.47 10.67 -18.15
C TYR A 466 20.10 12.02 -17.76
N ASP A 467 21.15 12.06 -16.94
CA ASP A 467 21.82 13.33 -16.61
C ASP A 467 22.22 14.10 -17.88
N ASP A 468 22.21 15.41 -17.77
CA ASP A 468 22.58 16.38 -18.81
C ASP A 468 21.70 16.40 -20.09
N ILE A 469 20.53 15.75 -20.10
CA ILE A 469 19.57 15.95 -21.18
C ILE A 469 18.84 17.30 -20.99
N PRO A 470 18.54 18.04 -22.09
CA PRO A 470 17.94 19.38 -22.02
C PRO A 470 16.53 19.42 -21.40
N HIS A 471 15.89 18.27 -21.19
CA HIS A 471 14.60 18.16 -20.50
C HIS A 471 14.68 18.30 -18.98
N LEU A 472 15.86 18.12 -18.37
CA LEU A 472 16.01 18.17 -16.93
C LEU A 472 15.96 19.58 -16.37
N LEU A 473 15.28 19.76 -15.22
CA LEU A 473 15.25 21.00 -14.44
C LEU A 473 16.32 21.02 -13.34
N SER A 474 16.87 19.89 -12.98
CA SER A 474 18.01 19.73 -12.06
C SER A 474 18.77 18.46 -12.44
N PRO A 475 20.04 18.31 -12.04
CA PRO A 475 20.71 17.01 -12.09
C PRO A 475 19.85 15.94 -11.42
N VAL A 476 20.05 14.66 -11.77
CA VAL A 476 19.33 13.57 -11.12
C VAL A 476 19.57 13.62 -9.60
N VAL A 477 18.49 13.75 -8.84
CA VAL A 477 18.55 13.98 -7.39
C VAL A 477 18.79 12.66 -6.68
N THR A 478 19.90 12.53 -5.99
CA THR A 478 20.31 11.30 -5.31
C THR A 478 20.20 11.40 -3.78
N ASP A 479 20.27 12.60 -3.24
CA ASP A 479 20.13 12.84 -1.81
C ASP A 479 18.66 12.94 -1.40
N PRO A 480 18.20 12.16 -0.38
CA PRO A 480 16.81 12.19 0.06
C PRO A 480 16.32 13.56 0.55
N ALA A 481 17.16 14.37 1.18
CA ALA A 481 16.77 15.70 1.64
C ALA A 481 16.55 16.64 0.44
N LYS A 482 17.43 16.57 -0.57
CA LYS A 482 17.24 17.29 -1.83
C LYS A 482 16.02 16.81 -2.61
N ALA A 483 15.69 15.50 -2.51
CA ALA A 483 14.48 14.94 -3.12
C ALA A 483 13.20 15.50 -2.50
N VAL A 484 13.17 15.65 -1.16
CA VAL A 484 12.06 16.32 -0.47
C VAL A 484 11.95 17.77 -0.92
N ARG A 485 13.09 18.46 -1.05
CA ARG A 485 13.12 19.84 -1.55
C ARG A 485 12.58 19.94 -2.99
N ALA A 486 12.94 19.01 -3.87
CA ALA A 486 12.42 18.94 -5.24
C ALA A 486 10.89 18.76 -5.29
N LEU A 487 10.33 17.92 -4.42
CA LEU A 487 8.88 17.79 -4.28
C LEU A 487 8.23 19.08 -3.75
N LYS A 488 8.86 19.76 -2.79
CA LYS A 488 8.41 21.04 -2.24
C LYS A 488 8.41 22.11 -3.33
N TRP A 489 9.48 22.19 -4.12
CA TRP A 489 9.57 23.08 -5.29
C TRP A 489 8.46 22.83 -6.30
N ALA A 490 8.12 21.55 -6.56
CA ALA A 490 7.02 21.22 -7.45
C ALA A 490 5.66 21.74 -6.93
N VAL A 491 5.45 21.74 -5.59
CA VAL A 491 4.26 22.32 -4.96
C VAL A 491 4.27 23.85 -5.11
N GLU A 492 5.40 24.51 -4.85
CA GLU A 492 5.56 25.96 -5.00
C GLU A 492 5.29 26.38 -6.45
N THR A 493 5.90 25.70 -7.41
CA THR A 493 5.68 25.92 -8.85
C THR A 493 4.21 25.71 -9.24
N MET A 494 3.56 24.70 -8.68
CA MET A 494 2.13 24.47 -8.89
C MET A 494 1.30 25.68 -8.44
N GLU A 495 1.58 26.24 -7.28
CA GLU A 495 0.88 27.39 -6.73
C GLU A 495 1.14 28.66 -7.55
N ASP A 496 2.37 28.85 -8.01
CA ASP A 496 2.74 29.96 -8.90
C ASP A 496 1.98 29.87 -10.23
N ARG A 497 1.92 28.69 -10.84
CA ARG A 497 1.14 28.46 -12.07
C ARG A 497 -0.35 28.74 -11.84
N TYR A 498 -0.90 28.39 -10.69
CA TYR A 498 -2.29 28.75 -10.34
C TYR A 498 -2.48 30.26 -10.26
N ARG A 499 -1.54 31.00 -9.66
CA ARG A 499 -1.57 32.47 -9.62
C ARG A 499 -1.55 33.07 -11.03
N GLN A 500 -0.66 32.59 -11.91
CA GLN A 500 -0.58 33.01 -13.30
C GLN A 500 -1.85 32.69 -14.07
N MET A 501 -2.39 31.47 -13.97
CA MET A 501 -3.65 31.10 -14.63
C MET A 501 -4.83 31.91 -14.13
N SER A 502 -4.88 32.21 -12.83
CA SER A 502 -5.92 33.03 -12.23
C SER A 502 -5.88 34.48 -12.72
N SER A 503 -4.67 35.06 -12.90
CA SER A 503 -4.51 36.43 -13.38
C SER A 503 -5.08 36.65 -14.79
N VAL A 504 -5.02 35.60 -15.64
CA VAL A 504 -5.62 35.62 -16.99
C VAL A 504 -7.00 34.94 -17.10
N GLY A 505 -7.57 34.49 -15.96
CA GLY A 505 -8.92 33.96 -15.88
C GLY A 505 -9.09 32.61 -16.59
N VAL A 506 -8.12 31.70 -16.49
CA VAL A 506 -8.18 30.33 -17.05
C VAL A 506 -8.03 29.27 -15.95
N ARG A 507 -8.45 28.03 -16.26
CA ARG A 507 -8.51 26.93 -15.26
C ARG A 507 -7.58 25.76 -15.59
N SER A 508 -6.82 25.82 -16.69
CA SER A 508 -5.90 24.76 -17.09
C SER A 508 -4.68 25.33 -17.81
N LEU A 509 -3.56 24.62 -17.72
CA LEU A 509 -2.32 24.97 -18.41
C LEU A 509 -2.51 25.06 -19.92
N ALA A 510 -3.26 24.16 -20.54
CA ALA A 510 -3.54 24.19 -21.98
C ALA A 510 -4.21 25.51 -22.38
N SER A 511 -5.28 25.90 -21.67
CA SER A 511 -5.98 27.17 -21.92
C SER A 511 -5.12 28.40 -21.65
N PHE A 512 -4.20 28.32 -20.67
CA PHE A 512 -3.20 29.36 -20.41
C PHE A 512 -2.25 29.50 -21.59
N ASN A 513 -1.63 28.41 -22.01
CA ASN A 513 -0.70 28.38 -23.14
C ASN A 513 -1.34 28.86 -24.45
N ASP A 514 -2.61 28.48 -24.71
CA ASP A 514 -3.35 28.96 -25.88
C ASP A 514 -3.56 30.48 -25.87
N LYS A 515 -3.89 31.06 -24.69
CA LYS A 515 -4.00 32.51 -24.55
C LYS A 515 -2.66 33.20 -24.76
N VAL A 516 -1.57 32.69 -24.17
CA VAL A 516 -0.22 33.24 -24.35
C VAL A 516 0.21 33.21 -25.82
N ARG A 517 0.01 32.07 -26.50
CA ARG A 517 0.29 31.94 -27.96
C ARG A 517 -0.54 32.90 -28.77
N ALA A 518 -1.83 33.05 -28.46
CA ALA A 518 -2.71 33.98 -29.18
C ALA A 518 -2.31 35.46 -28.94
N ALA A 519 -1.88 35.84 -27.77
CA ALA A 519 -1.40 37.17 -27.40
C ALA A 519 -0.09 37.49 -28.16
N ARG A 520 0.88 36.55 -28.17
CA ARG A 520 2.14 36.67 -28.90
C ARG A 520 1.91 36.78 -30.44
N ALA A 521 1.00 35.97 -30.97
CA ALA A 521 0.66 36.02 -32.41
C ALA A 521 0.05 37.38 -32.80
N LYS A 522 -0.65 38.05 -31.89
CA LYS A 522 -1.26 39.36 -32.09
C LYS A 522 -0.30 40.51 -31.75
N GLY A 523 0.86 40.24 -31.16
CA GLY A 523 1.81 41.26 -30.69
C GLY A 523 1.24 42.14 -29.52
N THR A 524 0.19 41.69 -28.83
CA THR A 524 -0.45 42.41 -27.74
C THR A 524 -0.21 41.66 -26.44
N PRO A 525 0.46 42.27 -25.43
CA PRO A 525 0.65 41.61 -24.13
C PRO A 525 -0.70 41.32 -23.46
N LEU A 526 -0.72 40.29 -22.62
CA LEU A 526 -1.87 39.99 -21.78
C LEU A 526 -2.02 41.10 -20.74
N GLY A 527 -3.20 41.71 -20.64
CA GLY A 527 -3.50 42.77 -19.69
C GLY A 527 -4.47 42.30 -18.60
N ARG A 528 -4.23 42.74 -17.36
CA ARG A 528 -5.15 42.56 -16.24
C ARG A 528 -5.53 43.93 -15.69
N ARG A 529 -6.83 44.18 -15.53
CA ARG A 529 -7.31 45.39 -14.85
C ARG A 529 -7.20 45.18 -13.34
N VAL A 530 -6.35 45.92 -12.68
CA VAL A 530 -6.16 45.91 -11.22
C VAL A 530 -6.74 47.20 -10.67
N GLN A 531 -7.53 47.07 -9.61
CA GLN A 531 -8.01 48.22 -8.88
C GLN A 531 -6.88 48.76 -7.99
N THR A 532 -6.36 49.95 -8.33
CA THR A 532 -5.22 50.59 -7.63
C THR A 532 -5.68 51.58 -6.55
N GLY A 533 -6.96 51.94 -6.53
CA GLY A 533 -7.47 52.87 -5.51
C GLY A 533 -8.92 53.27 -5.73
N TYR A 534 -9.33 54.28 -4.96
CA TYR A 534 -10.64 54.95 -5.14
C TYR A 534 -10.37 56.42 -5.45
N GLY A 535 -11.01 56.93 -6.48
CA GLY A 535 -10.98 58.36 -6.80
C GLY A 535 -11.65 59.21 -5.75
N GLU A 536 -11.50 60.54 -5.80
CA GLU A 536 -12.10 61.51 -4.87
C GLU A 536 -13.61 61.39 -4.77
N ASN A 537 -14.28 60.79 -5.77
CA ASN A 537 -15.72 60.53 -5.81
C ASN A 537 -16.10 59.12 -5.36
N GLY A 538 -15.21 58.34 -4.73
CA GLY A 538 -15.45 56.97 -4.27
C GLY A 538 -15.58 55.93 -5.41
N GLN A 539 -15.25 56.31 -6.65
CA GLN A 539 -15.22 55.34 -7.77
C GLN A 539 -13.89 54.59 -7.79
N PRO A 540 -13.88 53.29 -8.03
CA PRO A 540 -12.67 52.50 -8.13
C PRO A 540 -11.83 52.91 -9.35
N ILE A 541 -10.53 53.22 -9.14
CA ILE A 541 -9.58 53.49 -10.20
C ILE A 541 -8.98 52.14 -10.60
N TYR A 542 -8.96 51.87 -11.92
CA TYR A 542 -8.39 50.65 -12.49
C TYR A 542 -7.18 51.02 -13.35
N GLU A 543 -6.09 50.33 -13.17
CA GLU A 543 -4.93 50.35 -14.07
C GLU A 543 -4.82 49.04 -14.82
N GLU A 544 -4.34 49.07 -16.07
CA GLU A 544 -4.04 47.88 -16.87
C GLU A 544 -2.58 47.47 -16.61
N GLU A 545 -2.42 46.41 -15.86
CA GLU A 545 -1.13 45.74 -15.67
C GLU A 545 -0.85 44.88 -16.90
N GLN A 546 0.27 45.10 -17.57
CA GLN A 546 0.74 44.28 -18.67
C GLN A 546 1.46 43.05 -18.12
N LEU A 547 1.01 41.85 -18.52
CA LEU A 547 1.55 40.57 -18.10
C LEU A 547 2.30 39.96 -19.27
N ASP A 548 3.62 39.88 -19.14
CA ASP A 548 4.50 39.18 -20.11
C ASP A 548 4.73 37.75 -19.63
N TYR A 549 3.93 36.83 -20.17
CA TYR A 549 4.01 35.43 -19.80
C TYR A 549 4.55 34.58 -20.95
N ASP A 550 5.37 33.60 -20.59
CA ASP A 550 5.84 32.54 -21.47
C ASP A 550 4.89 31.35 -21.51
N VAL A 551 5.02 30.56 -22.57
CA VAL A 551 4.37 29.26 -22.68
C VAL A 551 5.03 28.33 -21.65
N LEU A 552 4.22 27.71 -20.79
CA LEU A 552 4.70 26.84 -19.73
C LEU A 552 4.72 25.37 -20.18
N PRO A 553 5.87 24.67 -20.02
CA PRO A 553 5.94 23.22 -20.31
C PRO A 553 5.17 22.40 -19.29
N GLN A 554 4.81 21.15 -19.67
CA GLN A 554 4.44 20.12 -18.71
C GLN A 554 5.66 19.76 -17.85
N ILE A 555 5.46 19.39 -16.60
CA ILE A 555 6.53 18.91 -15.70
C ILE A 555 6.21 17.49 -15.25
N VAL A 556 7.14 16.57 -15.44
CA VAL A 556 7.03 15.19 -14.96
C VAL A 556 8.08 14.96 -13.89
N VAL A 557 7.62 14.67 -12.66
CA VAL A 557 8.50 14.28 -11.55
C VAL A 557 8.52 12.75 -11.46
N ILE A 558 9.69 12.17 -11.57
CA ILE A 558 9.91 10.71 -11.62
C ILE A 558 10.72 10.32 -10.40
N VAL A 559 10.19 9.39 -9.60
CA VAL A 559 10.85 8.83 -8.42
C VAL A 559 11.04 7.33 -8.61
N ASP A 560 12.28 6.86 -8.64
CA ASP A 560 12.57 5.43 -8.83
C ASP A 560 12.27 4.60 -7.57
N GLU A 561 12.58 5.12 -6.38
CA GLU A 561 12.34 4.39 -5.15
C GLU A 561 11.69 5.27 -4.06
N LEU A 562 10.36 5.22 -4.01
CA LEU A 562 9.58 5.96 -3.02
C LEU A 562 9.89 5.50 -1.58
N ALA A 563 10.23 4.21 -1.38
CA ALA A 563 10.48 3.67 -0.05
C ALA A 563 11.62 4.40 0.67
N ASP A 564 12.67 4.77 -0.04
CA ASP A 564 13.83 5.43 0.57
C ASP A 564 13.48 6.87 1.03
N LEU A 565 12.61 7.57 0.30
CA LEU A 565 12.07 8.86 0.73
C LEU A 565 11.13 8.73 1.93
N MET A 566 10.26 7.71 1.93
CA MET A 566 9.32 7.45 3.02
C MET A 566 10.04 7.07 4.33
N MET A 567 11.19 6.42 4.24
CA MET A 567 12.01 6.08 5.41
C MET A 567 12.71 7.31 6.01
N THR A 568 13.05 8.30 5.21
CA THR A 568 13.78 9.51 5.64
C THR A 568 12.85 10.60 6.17
N ALA A 569 11.79 10.93 5.41
CA ALA A 569 10.88 12.03 5.70
C ALA A 569 9.42 11.67 5.39
N GLY A 570 8.96 10.49 5.81
CA GLY A 570 7.71 9.89 5.36
C GLY A 570 6.48 10.78 5.48
N LYS A 571 6.29 11.48 6.61
CA LYS A 571 5.13 12.36 6.81
C LYS A 571 5.15 13.57 5.87
N GLU A 572 6.32 14.15 5.64
CA GLU A 572 6.49 15.31 4.77
C GLU A 572 6.29 14.92 3.30
N VAL A 573 6.92 13.81 2.88
CA VAL A 573 6.75 13.25 1.53
C VAL A 573 5.29 12.91 1.27
N GLU A 574 4.60 12.26 2.21
CA GLU A 574 3.18 11.93 2.09
C GLU A 574 2.31 13.18 1.93
N PHE A 575 2.58 14.23 2.71
CA PHE A 575 1.89 15.52 2.62
C PHE A 575 2.13 16.19 1.26
N LEU A 576 3.37 16.24 0.78
CA LEU A 576 3.72 16.85 -0.51
C LEU A 576 3.08 16.10 -1.68
N ILE A 577 3.14 14.76 -1.69
CA ILE A 577 2.47 13.92 -2.69
C ILE A 577 0.97 14.15 -2.67
N GLN A 578 0.35 14.19 -1.48
CA GLN A 578 -1.09 14.46 -1.35
C GLN A 578 -1.45 15.82 -1.95
N ARG A 579 -0.69 16.87 -1.66
CA ARG A 579 -0.94 18.23 -2.15
C ARG A 579 -0.79 18.30 -3.67
N LEU A 580 0.26 17.71 -4.24
CA LEU A 580 0.45 17.61 -5.68
C LEU A 580 -0.69 16.82 -6.32
N ALA A 581 -0.99 15.63 -5.82
CA ALA A 581 -2.00 14.76 -6.43
C ALA A 581 -3.41 15.37 -6.45
N GLN A 582 -3.74 16.25 -5.51
CA GLN A 582 -5.04 16.91 -5.48
C GLN A 582 -5.17 18.07 -6.49
N LYS A 583 -4.09 18.76 -6.82
CA LYS A 583 -4.17 20.02 -7.57
C LYS A 583 -3.27 20.08 -8.81
N ALA A 584 -2.16 19.34 -8.89
CA ALA A 584 -1.11 19.53 -9.89
C ALA A 584 -1.54 19.27 -11.33
N ARG A 585 -2.58 18.44 -11.57
CA ARG A 585 -3.12 18.14 -12.90
C ARG A 585 -3.43 19.40 -13.72
N ALA A 586 -4.15 20.35 -13.15
CA ALA A 586 -4.53 21.57 -13.88
C ALA A 586 -3.33 22.50 -14.14
N ALA A 587 -2.29 22.42 -13.30
CA ALA A 587 -1.04 23.15 -13.46
C ALA A 587 -0.03 22.46 -14.39
N GLY A 588 -0.36 21.27 -14.93
CA GLY A 588 0.51 20.51 -15.82
C GLY A 588 1.73 19.92 -15.11
N ILE A 589 1.57 19.44 -13.87
CA ILE A 589 2.62 18.77 -13.10
C ILE A 589 2.15 17.34 -12.79
N HIS A 590 2.97 16.36 -13.11
CA HIS A 590 2.62 14.95 -13.09
C HIS A 590 3.66 14.15 -12.32
N LEU A 591 3.23 13.06 -11.64
CA LEU A 591 4.12 12.22 -10.84
C LEU A 591 4.15 10.80 -11.40
N ILE A 592 5.33 10.23 -11.55
CA ILE A 592 5.56 8.79 -11.72
C ILE A 592 6.34 8.33 -10.50
N MET A 593 5.67 7.62 -9.60
CA MET A 593 6.23 7.19 -8.32
C MET A 593 6.46 5.68 -8.37
N ALA A 594 7.71 5.26 -8.37
CA ALA A 594 8.04 3.84 -8.40
C ALA A 594 8.56 3.34 -7.04
N THR A 595 8.40 2.04 -6.77
CA THR A 595 8.97 1.38 -5.59
C THR A 595 9.18 -0.11 -5.82
N GLN A 596 10.27 -0.63 -5.25
CA GLN A 596 10.55 -2.07 -5.19
C GLN A 596 10.07 -2.70 -3.88
N ARG A 597 9.59 -1.89 -2.93
CA ARG A 597 9.10 -2.31 -1.60
C ARG A 597 7.61 -2.01 -1.45
N PRO A 598 6.72 -2.91 -1.93
CA PRO A 598 5.28 -2.69 -1.90
C PRO A 598 4.67 -2.95 -0.50
N SER A 599 5.30 -2.42 0.56
CA SER A 599 4.78 -2.53 1.92
C SER A 599 3.72 -1.46 2.22
N VAL A 600 2.90 -1.69 3.24
CA VAL A 600 1.84 -0.75 3.67
C VAL A 600 2.42 0.55 4.20
N ASP A 601 3.65 0.52 4.73
CA ASP A 601 4.35 1.69 5.26
C ASP A 601 4.86 2.61 4.14
N VAL A 602 5.08 2.07 2.94
CA VAL A 602 5.48 2.84 1.74
C VAL A 602 4.26 3.24 0.92
N ILE A 603 3.37 2.28 0.62
CA ILE A 603 2.13 2.52 -0.12
C ILE A 603 0.98 2.69 0.88
N THR A 604 0.97 3.82 1.55
CA THR A 604 0.00 4.14 2.59
C THR A 604 -1.42 4.34 2.05
N GLY A 605 -2.40 4.42 2.95
CA GLY A 605 -3.78 4.74 2.57
C GLY A 605 -3.92 6.09 1.86
N VAL A 606 -3.13 7.08 2.27
CA VAL A 606 -3.12 8.43 1.68
C VAL A 606 -2.53 8.38 0.26
N ILE A 607 -1.40 7.71 0.07
CA ILE A 607 -0.79 7.49 -1.25
C ILE A 607 -1.78 6.80 -2.20
N LYS A 608 -2.42 5.72 -1.74
CA LYS A 608 -3.41 4.98 -2.54
C LYS A 608 -4.66 5.78 -2.93
N ALA A 609 -5.13 6.65 -2.04
CA ALA A 609 -6.28 7.49 -2.30
C ALA A 609 -5.99 8.57 -3.35
N ASN A 610 -4.75 9.04 -3.41
CA ASN A 610 -4.32 10.14 -4.27
C ASN A 610 -3.66 9.68 -5.58
N LEU A 611 -3.18 8.44 -5.67
CA LEU A 611 -2.64 7.81 -6.86
C LEU A 611 -3.55 6.66 -7.34
N PRO A 612 -4.65 6.95 -8.04
CA PRO A 612 -5.63 5.95 -8.42
C PRO A 612 -5.17 5.09 -9.61
N THR A 613 -4.28 5.60 -10.45
CA THR A 613 -3.69 4.86 -11.57
C THR A 613 -2.46 4.10 -11.07
N ARG A 614 -2.45 2.79 -11.27
CA ARG A 614 -1.41 1.93 -10.71
C ARG A 614 -0.96 0.87 -11.69
N ILE A 615 0.33 0.56 -11.62
CA ILE A 615 0.96 -0.55 -12.32
C ILE A 615 1.63 -1.43 -11.28
N SER A 616 1.34 -2.72 -11.33
CA SER A 616 2.07 -3.73 -10.58
C SER A 616 2.78 -4.67 -11.53
N PHE A 617 4.09 -4.67 -11.49
CA PHE A 617 4.90 -5.76 -12.01
C PHE A 617 4.81 -6.97 -11.07
N HIS A 618 5.52 -8.06 -11.39
CA HIS A 618 5.56 -9.24 -10.55
C HIS A 618 5.96 -8.90 -9.10
N VAL A 619 5.22 -9.48 -8.15
CA VAL A 619 5.49 -9.41 -6.71
C VAL A 619 5.52 -10.80 -6.11
N THR A 620 6.13 -10.96 -4.93
CA THR A 620 6.32 -12.28 -4.32
C THR A 620 5.10 -12.81 -3.58
N SER A 621 4.18 -11.93 -3.16
CA SER A 621 3.06 -12.34 -2.32
C SER A 621 1.71 -11.76 -2.78
N LYS A 622 0.63 -12.48 -2.48
CA LYS A 622 -0.76 -12.01 -2.64
C LYS A 622 -1.06 -10.75 -1.81
N ILE A 623 -0.30 -10.56 -0.71
CA ILE A 623 -0.45 -9.38 0.17
C ILE A 623 0.10 -8.14 -0.55
N ASP A 624 1.26 -8.25 -1.19
CA ASP A 624 1.89 -7.16 -1.93
C ASP A 624 1.00 -6.73 -3.10
N SER A 625 0.45 -7.71 -3.86
CA SER A 625 -0.52 -7.43 -4.93
C SER A 625 -1.73 -6.62 -4.41
N ARG A 626 -2.31 -7.03 -3.28
CA ARG A 626 -3.41 -6.29 -2.65
C ARG A 626 -2.99 -4.92 -2.13
N THR A 627 -1.76 -4.77 -1.66
CA THR A 627 -1.24 -3.48 -1.21
C THR A 627 -1.17 -2.50 -2.36
N ILE A 628 -0.75 -2.92 -3.55
CA ILE A 628 -0.64 -2.08 -4.75
C ILE A 628 -2.00 -1.87 -5.41
N LEU A 629 -2.66 -2.96 -5.82
CA LEU A 629 -3.82 -2.93 -6.69
C LEU A 629 -5.17 -2.99 -5.94
N GLY A 630 -5.17 -3.41 -4.67
CA GLY A 630 -6.40 -3.75 -3.94
C GLY A 630 -6.86 -5.19 -4.18
N GLU A 631 -6.34 -5.86 -5.20
CA GLU A 631 -6.69 -7.22 -5.61
C GLU A 631 -5.44 -8.10 -5.72
N GLN A 632 -5.62 -9.43 -5.69
CA GLN A 632 -4.57 -10.41 -5.94
C GLN A 632 -4.39 -10.62 -7.45
N GLY A 633 -3.22 -11.14 -7.86
CA GLY A 633 -2.94 -11.53 -9.25
C GLY A 633 -1.56 -11.09 -9.74
N ALA A 634 -0.93 -10.07 -9.13
CA ALA A 634 0.42 -9.65 -9.53
C ALA A 634 1.49 -10.67 -9.10
N GLU A 635 1.20 -11.53 -8.13
CA GLU A 635 2.05 -12.67 -7.74
C GLU A 635 2.06 -13.81 -8.78
N GLN A 636 1.13 -13.78 -9.74
CA GLN A 636 1.00 -14.77 -10.80
C GLN A 636 1.66 -14.32 -12.11
N LEU A 637 2.19 -13.11 -12.15
CA LEU A 637 2.88 -12.55 -13.30
C LEU A 637 4.21 -13.27 -13.57
N LEU A 638 4.65 -13.20 -14.81
CA LEU A 638 5.83 -13.94 -15.29
C LEU A 638 7.16 -13.21 -15.04
N GLY A 639 7.11 -11.95 -14.59
CA GLY A 639 8.27 -11.06 -14.53
C GLY A 639 8.70 -10.55 -15.91
N ARG A 640 9.89 -9.92 -15.98
CA ARG A 640 10.48 -9.40 -17.23
C ARG A 640 9.54 -8.48 -18.05
N GLY A 641 8.89 -7.55 -17.35
CA GLY A 641 7.99 -6.58 -17.97
C GLY A 641 6.50 -6.96 -17.98
N ASP A 642 6.15 -8.18 -17.55
CA ASP A 642 4.76 -8.57 -17.37
C ASP A 642 4.13 -7.82 -16.20
N MET A 643 3.04 -7.10 -16.43
CA MET A 643 2.43 -6.20 -15.44
C MET A 643 0.90 -6.23 -15.47
N LEU A 644 0.32 -5.79 -14.37
CA LEU A 644 -1.10 -5.47 -14.24
C LEU A 644 -1.27 -3.95 -14.18
N TYR A 645 -2.02 -3.40 -15.10
CA TYR A 645 -2.36 -2.00 -15.19
C TYR A 645 -3.79 -1.74 -14.74
N MET A 646 -3.96 -0.79 -13.82
CA MET A 646 -5.26 -0.35 -13.28
C MET A 646 -5.47 1.13 -13.64
N PRO A 647 -6.24 1.45 -14.70
CA PRO A 647 -6.50 2.81 -15.14
C PRO A 647 -7.51 3.50 -14.21
N GLY A 648 -7.04 4.44 -13.37
CA GLY A 648 -7.90 5.29 -12.54
C GLY A 648 -8.88 4.56 -11.63
N GLY A 649 -8.48 3.41 -11.04
CA GLY A 649 -9.33 2.60 -10.16
C GLY A 649 -10.37 1.75 -10.89
N LYS A 650 -10.31 1.65 -12.22
CA LYS A 650 -11.15 0.77 -13.05
C LYS A 650 -10.54 -0.63 -13.13
N GLY A 651 -11.23 -1.55 -13.82
CA GLY A 651 -10.80 -2.95 -13.94
C GLY A 651 -9.33 -3.11 -14.37
N ILE A 652 -8.71 -4.17 -13.88
CA ILE A 652 -7.29 -4.46 -14.10
C ILE A 652 -7.10 -5.09 -15.48
N VAL A 653 -6.12 -4.60 -16.22
CA VAL A 653 -5.71 -5.11 -17.54
C VAL A 653 -4.29 -5.65 -17.44
N ARG A 654 -4.04 -6.85 -18.00
CA ARG A 654 -2.69 -7.38 -18.12
C ARG A 654 -2.01 -6.79 -19.34
N VAL A 655 -0.79 -6.30 -19.16
CA VAL A 655 0.03 -5.67 -20.21
C VAL A 655 1.42 -6.27 -20.15
N HIS A 656 1.98 -6.54 -21.31
CA HIS A 656 3.37 -7.00 -21.46
C HIS A 656 4.22 -5.82 -21.89
N GLY A 657 5.03 -5.30 -20.94
CA GLY A 657 5.89 -4.14 -21.15
C GLY A 657 6.97 -4.38 -22.20
N PRO A 658 7.37 -3.32 -22.91
CA PRO A 658 8.42 -3.43 -23.91
C PRO A 658 9.78 -3.61 -23.24
N PHE A 659 10.65 -4.32 -23.91
CA PHE A 659 12.06 -4.38 -23.59
C PHE A 659 12.80 -3.23 -24.28
N VAL A 660 13.68 -2.59 -23.56
CA VAL A 660 14.68 -1.62 -24.04
C VAL A 660 15.98 -1.87 -23.29
N SER A 661 17.09 -1.88 -23.98
CA SER A 661 18.42 -2.07 -23.41
C SER A 661 19.01 -0.74 -22.91
N ASP A 662 19.98 -0.83 -22.00
CA ASP A 662 20.69 0.35 -21.50
C ASP A 662 21.46 1.08 -22.62
N ASP A 663 21.94 0.36 -23.64
CA ASP A 663 22.62 0.96 -24.78
C ASP A 663 21.66 1.78 -25.64
N GLU A 664 20.43 1.32 -25.84
CA GLU A 664 19.38 2.09 -26.53
C GLU A 664 18.99 3.34 -25.76
N VAL A 665 18.87 3.24 -24.43
CA VAL A 665 18.60 4.41 -23.57
C VAL A 665 19.74 5.43 -23.71
N ARG A 666 21.00 4.99 -23.67
CA ARG A 666 22.18 5.86 -23.85
C ARG A 666 22.17 6.51 -25.24
N ALA A 667 21.90 5.77 -26.28
CA ALA A 667 21.85 6.32 -27.63
C ALA A 667 20.83 7.46 -27.75
N VAL A 668 19.65 7.32 -27.14
CA VAL A 668 18.61 8.36 -27.15
C VAL A 668 19.02 9.54 -26.26
N THR A 669 19.59 9.31 -25.08
CA THR A 669 20.06 10.41 -24.20
C THR A 669 21.23 11.18 -24.82
N ASP A 670 22.16 10.50 -25.49
CA ASP A 670 23.27 11.15 -26.20
C ASP A 670 22.78 11.99 -27.38
N HIS A 671 21.73 11.53 -28.08
CA HIS A 671 21.08 12.33 -29.13
C HIS A 671 20.55 13.67 -28.55
N TRP A 672 19.93 13.65 -27.38
CA TRP A 672 19.43 14.86 -26.73
C TRP A 672 20.57 15.76 -26.20
N ARG A 673 21.60 15.18 -25.60
CA ARG A 673 22.78 15.93 -25.12
C ARG A 673 23.51 16.65 -26.26
N ALA A 674 23.56 16.05 -27.44
CA ALA A 674 24.21 16.65 -28.60
C ALA A 674 23.49 17.91 -29.12
N GLN A 675 22.22 18.12 -28.77
CA GLN A 675 21.41 19.23 -29.23
C GLN A 675 21.39 20.44 -28.27
N GLY A 676 21.69 20.25 -27.00
CA GLY A 676 21.69 21.33 -26.03
C GLY A 676 22.02 20.85 -24.62
N GLN A 677 22.43 21.79 -23.79
CA GLN A 677 22.62 21.55 -22.36
C GLN A 677 21.35 21.90 -21.57
N PRO A 678 21.10 21.25 -20.42
CA PRO A 678 19.98 21.59 -19.57
C PRO A 678 20.15 22.97 -18.93
N ASP A 679 19.07 23.68 -18.79
CA ASP A 679 18.98 24.89 -17.99
C ASP A 679 18.52 24.51 -16.57
N TYR A 680 19.49 24.26 -15.70
CA TYR A 680 19.24 23.81 -14.33
C TYR A 680 18.77 24.94 -13.45
N ILE A 681 17.73 24.68 -12.66
CA ILE A 681 17.15 25.60 -11.69
C ILE A 681 17.66 25.21 -10.29
N GLU A 682 18.57 26.00 -9.71
CA GLU A 682 19.18 25.72 -8.40
C GLU A 682 18.13 25.55 -7.28
N SER A 683 17.06 26.33 -7.30
CA SER A 683 15.99 26.26 -6.28
C SER A 683 15.22 24.93 -6.25
N VAL A 684 15.40 24.06 -7.25
CA VAL A 684 14.83 22.69 -7.25
C VAL A 684 15.46 21.83 -6.15
N THR A 685 16.78 21.96 -5.95
CA THR A 685 17.56 21.13 -5.02
C THR A 685 18.07 21.87 -3.80
N GLU A 686 18.11 23.21 -3.85
CA GLU A 686 18.59 24.06 -2.77
C GLU A 686 17.48 24.95 -2.23
N GLU A 687 17.47 25.15 -0.92
CA GLU A 687 16.47 25.99 -0.29
C GLU A 687 16.85 27.46 -0.49
N PRO A 688 15.97 28.31 -1.10
CA PRO A 688 16.24 29.74 -1.18
C PRO A 688 16.36 30.32 0.22
N ALA A 689 17.20 31.39 0.38
CA ALA A 689 17.42 32.09 1.67
C ALA A 689 16.11 32.65 2.28
N GLU A 690 15.07 32.86 1.45
CA GLU A 690 13.71 33.20 1.86
C GLU A 690 12.77 32.01 1.55
N SER A 691 12.75 31.01 2.43
CA SER A 691 11.82 29.89 2.26
C SER A 691 10.42 30.30 2.69
N PHE A 692 9.48 30.27 1.76
CA PHE A 692 8.05 30.32 2.09
C PHE A 692 7.67 29.04 2.85
N ALA A 693 7.31 29.20 4.13
CA ALA A 693 6.72 28.12 4.90
C ALA A 693 5.41 27.69 4.21
N LEU A 694 5.36 26.49 3.69
CA LEU A 694 4.12 25.92 3.14
C LEU A 694 3.10 25.80 4.27
N GLU A 695 1.99 26.50 4.14
CA GLU A 695 0.87 26.47 5.11
C GLU A 695 0.40 25.02 5.33
N GLY A 696 0.62 24.47 6.54
CA GLY A 696 0.23 23.10 6.91
C GLY A 696 1.29 22.01 6.67
N ALA A 697 2.52 22.35 6.23
CA ALA A 697 3.58 21.34 6.15
C ALA A 697 4.01 20.89 7.55
N PRO A 698 4.13 19.57 7.83
CA PRO A 698 4.77 19.12 9.06
C PRO A 698 6.25 19.48 8.98
N THR A 699 6.69 20.44 9.76
CA THR A 699 8.13 20.69 9.94
C THR A 699 8.72 19.48 10.66
N GLY A 700 9.81 18.92 10.13
CA GLY A 700 10.39 17.64 10.55
C GLY A 700 10.87 17.54 12.00
N GLU A 701 10.69 18.58 12.82
CA GLU A 701 11.00 18.64 14.25
C GLU A 701 9.79 19.01 15.13
N ASP A 702 8.59 19.21 14.58
CA ASP A 702 7.41 19.53 15.37
C ASP A 702 6.87 18.30 16.10
N THR A 703 7.37 18.09 17.30
CA THR A 703 6.64 17.29 18.28
C THR A 703 5.30 17.97 18.62
N ALA A 704 4.30 17.22 19.08
CA ALA A 704 3.04 17.79 19.56
C ALA A 704 3.29 18.89 20.65
N GLU A 705 4.44 18.84 21.34
CA GLU A 705 4.90 19.85 22.29
C GLU A 705 5.35 21.14 21.61
N ASP A 706 5.98 21.07 20.43
CA ASP A 706 6.43 22.29 19.71
C ASP A 706 5.26 23.03 19.05
N GLN A 707 4.25 22.32 18.57
CA GLN A 707 3.00 22.93 18.09
C GLN A 707 2.26 23.63 19.23
N GLN A 708 2.18 22.98 20.40
CA GLN A 708 1.61 23.60 21.60
C GLN A 708 2.43 24.80 22.05
N TYR A 709 3.75 24.75 21.93
CA TYR A 709 4.64 25.86 22.28
C TYR A 709 4.41 27.07 21.37
N ARG A 710 4.36 26.90 20.05
CA ARG A 710 4.10 28.03 19.11
C ARG A 710 2.71 28.63 19.32
N ALA A 711 1.71 27.80 19.50
CA ALA A 711 0.37 28.28 19.84
C ALA A 711 0.37 29.07 21.15
N ALA A 712 1.13 28.62 22.14
CA ALA A 712 1.29 29.30 23.41
C ALA A 712 2.01 30.66 23.25
N VAL A 713 3.09 30.73 22.46
CA VAL A 713 3.83 31.98 22.15
C VAL A 713 2.91 32.98 21.45
N ALA A 714 2.19 32.56 20.40
CA ALA A 714 1.25 33.42 19.67
C ALA A 714 0.16 34.02 20.61
N ILE A 715 -0.39 33.19 21.51
CA ILE A 715 -1.39 33.64 22.49
C ILE A 715 -0.81 34.60 23.51
N VAL A 716 0.41 34.36 24.03
CA VAL A 716 1.10 35.20 25.02
C VAL A 716 1.48 36.56 24.41
N CYS A 717 2.09 36.58 23.23
CA CYS A 717 2.42 37.78 22.50
C CYS A 717 1.17 38.59 22.11
N GLY A 718 0.15 37.97 21.53
CA GLY A 718 -1.09 38.62 21.11
C GLY A 718 -1.90 39.21 22.29
N SER A 719 -1.85 38.58 23.47
CA SER A 719 -2.56 39.07 24.65
C SER A 719 -1.74 39.91 25.63
N GLN A 720 -0.40 39.92 25.48
CA GLN A 720 0.54 40.59 26.39
C GLN A 720 0.37 40.11 27.85
N LYS A 721 0.04 38.81 28.05
CA LYS A 721 -0.15 38.23 29.39
C LYS A 721 0.62 36.90 29.52
N ALA A 722 1.58 36.90 30.43
CA ALA A 722 2.48 35.76 30.72
C ALA A 722 2.15 35.11 32.09
N SER A 723 0.95 34.55 32.23
CA SER A 723 0.54 33.81 33.44
C SER A 723 0.25 32.35 33.17
N THR A 724 0.86 31.44 33.95
CA THR A 724 0.66 29.98 33.85
C THR A 724 -0.82 29.59 33.93
N SER A 725 -1.56 30.14 34.90
CA SER A 725 -2.98 29.85 35.10
C SER A 725 -3.86 30.42 33.99
N TRP A 726 -3.42 31.50 33.35
CA TRP A 726 -4.13 32.07 32.21
C TRP A 726 -3.88 31.26 30.95
N LEU A 727 -2.62 30.89 30.68
CA LEU A 727 -2.23 30.04 29.52
C LEU A 727 -2.91 28.64 29.61
N GLN A 728 -2.95 28.07 30.81
CA GLN A 728 -3.68 26.82 31.07
C GLN A 728 -5.14 26.88 30.60
N ARG A 729 -5.85 27.97 30.88
CA ARG A 729 -7.25 28.16 30.51
C ARG A 729 -7.42 28.39 29.00
N GLN A 730 -6.52 29.11 28.37
CA GLN A 730 -6.58 29.42 26.93
C GLN A 730 -6.32 28.15 26.09
N LEU A 731 -5.30 27.37 26.43
CA LEU A 731 -4.94 26.15 25.70
C LEU A 731 -5.65 24.89 26.19
N ARG A 732 -6.43 24.99 27.29
CA ARG A 732 -7.13 23.86 27.96
C ARG A 732 -6.18 22.69 28.29
N ILE A 733 -4.99 22.97 28.76
CA ILE A 733 -3.93 22.02 29.11
C ILE A 733 -3.77 21.90 30.64
N GLY A 734 -3.02 20.88 31.09
CA GLY A 734 -2.69 20.72 32.52
C GLY A 734 -1.75 21.83 33.02
N TYR A 735 -1.80 22.13 34.33
CA TYR A 735 -0.96 23.14 34.97
C TYR A 735 0.54 22.89 34.72
N ASN A 736 1.00 21.64 34.85
CA ASN A 736 2.41 21.28 34.63
C ASN A 736 2.87 21.50 33.19
N SER A 737 1.98 21.29 32.20
CA SER A 737 2.28 21.56 30.78
C SER A 737 2.35 23.06 30.52
N ALA A 738 1.43 23.86 31.08
CA ALA A 738 1.46 25.31 30.99
C ALA A 738 2.71 25.90 31.67
N ALA A 739 3.14 25.36 32.81
CA ALA A 739 4.36 25.78 33.50
C ALA A 739 5.61 25.54 32.63
N ARG A 740 5.75 24.33 32.04
CA ARG A 740 6.88 24.00 31.15
C ARG A 740 6.93 24.91 29.91
N LEU A 741 5.78 25.24 29.32
CA LEU A 741 5.71 26.16 28.16
C LEU A 741 6.18 27.57 28.56
N ILE A 742 5.77 28.08 29.71
CA ILE A 742 6.22 29.41 30.23
C ILE A 742 7.71 29.39 30.56
N GLU A 743 8.25 28.31 31.16
CA GLU A 743 9.69 28.16 31.42
C GLU A 743 10.51 28.08 30.11
N ARG A 744 9.98 27.46 29.06
CA ARG A 744 10.61 27.46 27.76
C ARG A 744 10.60 28.85 27.11
N MET A 745 9.49 29.60 27.23
CA MET A 745 9.41 31.00 26.80
C MET A 745 10.38 31.92 27.53
N GLU A 746 10.63 31.65 28.82
CA GLU A 746 11.64 32.39 29.61
C GLU A 746 13.05 32.11 29.08
N LYS A 747 13.38 30.85 28.78
CA LYS A 747 14.69 30.47 28.21
C LYS A 747 14.93 31.04 26.82
N GLU A 748 13.88 31.12 25.98
CA GLU A 748 13.92 31.64 24.62
C GLU A 748 13.73 33.17 24.56
N GLY A 749 13.60 33.84 25.72
CA GLY A 749 13.52 35.30 25.80
C GLY A 749 12.20 35.89 25.29
N VAL A 750 11.13 35.14 25.31
CA VAL A 750 9.77 35.59 24.97
C VAL A 750 9.13 36.28 26.17
N VAL A 751 9.41 35.79 27.38
CA VAL A 751 8.92 36.35 28.64
C VAL A 751 10.07 36.59 29.62
N SER A 752 9.91 37.57 30.52
CA SER A 752 10.90 37.89 31.56
C SER A 752 10.93 36.82 32.68
N ARG A 753 11.99 36.87 33.48
CA ARG A 753 11.99 36.14 34.77
C ARG A 753 10.88 36.66 35.68
N PRO A 754 10.32 35.81 36.57
CA PRO A 754 9.32 36.26 37.50
C PRO A 754 9.89 37.33 38.44
N ASP A 755 9.13 38.40 38.68
CA ASP A 755 9.41 39.39 39.69
C ASP A 755 9.19 38.84 41.12
N HIS A 756 9.40 39.65 42.12
CA HIS A 756 9.24 39.31 43.54
C HIS A 756 7.77 38.90 43.96
N VAL A 757 6.82 39.16 43.06
CA VAL A 757 5.39 38.80 43.23
C VAL A 757 4.99 37.63 42.27
N GLY A 758 5.94 37.10 41.49
CA GLY A 758 5.72 35.99 40.54
C GLY A 758 5.10 36.42 39.21
N ARG A 759 5.09 37.72 38.86
CA ARG A 759 4.63 38.20 37.56
C ARG A 759 5.77 38.19 36.56
N ARG A 760 5.43 37.92 35.29
CA ARG A 760 6.34 37.94 34.14
C ARG A 760 5.85 38.96 33.11
N GLU A 761 6.74 39.66 32.49
CA GLU A 761 6.48 40.60 31.41
C GLU A 761 6.74 39.90 30.06
N VAL A 762 5.98 40.25 29.04
CA VAL A 762 6.18 39.74 27.67
C VAL A 762 7.23 40.66 26.99
N LEU A 763 8.31 40.10 26.49
CA LEU A 763 9.45 40.80 25.93
C LEU A 763 9.35 40.90 24.40
N ARG A 764 8.25 40.50 23.82
CA ARG A 764 7.97 40.57 22.37
C ARG A 764 6.67 41.33 22.14
N ASP A 765 6.60 42.06 21.00
CA ASP A 765 5.39 42.74 20.57
C ASP A 765 4.29 41.75 20.10
N THR A 766 3.13 42.28 19.66
CA THR A 766 2.01 41.49 19.16
C THR A 766 2.36 40.72 17.88
N ASP A 767 3.38 41.13 17.14
CA ASP A 767 3.85 40.51 15.89
C ASP A 767 5.06 39.57 16.14
N GLY A 768 5.49 39.41 17.42
CA GLY A 768 6.54 38.50 17.82
C GLY A 768 7.96 39.03 17.72
N ASN A 769 8.15 40.34 17.37
CA ASN A 769 9.46 41.00 17.33
C ASN A 769 9.90 41.39 18.75
N PRO A 770 11.20 41.53 19.03
CA PRO A 770 11.69 42.04 20.31
C PRO A 770 11.11 43.44 20.62
N ALA A 771 10.47 43.59 21.78
CA ALA A 771 9.84 44.83 22.22
C ALA A 771 10.88 45.91 22.62
#